data_9ca7dacb2c5f2f99ba9486b67fec71f3
#
_entry.id   9ca7dacb2c5f2f99ba9486b67fec71f3
#
_cell.length_a   1.000
_cell.length_b   1.000
_cell.length_c   1.000
_cell.angle_alpha   90.00
_cell.angle_beta   90.00
_cell.angle_gamma   90.00
#
_symmetry.space_group_name_H-M   'P 1'
#
loop_
_entity.id
_entity.type
_entity.pdbx_description
1 polymer ?
#
loop_
_entity_poly.entity_id
_entity_poly.type
_entity_poly.pdbx_seq_one_letter_code
_entity_poly.pdbx_strand_id
1 'polypeptide(L)'
;MKLDTLEIGKDAVVASVTSDDQALRQHILDMGLTPGTEVTMMKYAPMGDPLEIRLRGYELTLRKDDAARIELVDVHDTDTGPRVNAAIGTTEHPALGEGTYSPRAAKTAVPEGAPLHFALAGNQNCGKTTLFNQLTGSNQHVGNFPGVTVDRKDGTIRNHPEASVTDLPGIYSLSPYTGEEIVSRQFILDEAPDAIIDIIDATNIERNLYLTLQLMELDRPMVIALNMMDEVTANGGAVDVNLLESLLGVPVVPISAARNEGIGELVDHALHVARFRERPGRLDFCAPDGPDGGALHRCIHGIANLIEDHAVTAHIPVRFAATKLVEGDELVTEALHLDRNELDAIEHIITQMEGEAGTDRLSALADMRFTFIGDVCGRCVVKPHESREHVRSVKIDRILTGRYTAIPAFLVIMGLVFWLTFGVIGAALQGLMEDGVAAAIAYVDAGLKAFGTNDVVRSLAVDGVLAGVGSVLTFLPIIVVLFLFLSILEDSGYMARVAFVMDKVLRRFGLSGRSFVPMLVGFGCTVPAIMSTRTLPSEHDRKMTVMLTPFMSCSAKLPVYGLLCGAFFPQATVPAMVSLYLIGIAVGCIAALVLNRTAFKGDPVPFIMELPNYRLPSVKTTVMLAWDKAKDFITKAFTIIFAATVVIWFLQTFDIRFNVVADQSQSLLAGLGSIIAPVLAPLGFGDWRASTALVTGLIAKESVISTLTVLLGATSPAVLSTMFSPFTAYVFLVFTLLYPPCVASIGAVKSELGARYAVAVFAFQVTVAWIVAFVVHSAGMLLGLA
;
A
#
# COMPACT_ATOMS: atom_id res chain seq x y z
N MET A 1 -33.98 3.68 -11.38
CA MET A 1 -32.82 3.82 -12.29
C MET A 1 -31.61 3.25 -11.57
N LYS A 2 -30.54 2.80 -12.29
CA LYS A 2 -29.32 2.31 -11.62
C LYS A 2 -28.21 3.35 -11.66
N LEU A 3 -27.34 3.34 -10.65
CA LEU A 3 -26.27 4.35 -10.51
C LEU A 3 -25.27 4.35 -11.67
N ASP A 4 -25.00 3.19 -12.29
CA ASP A 4 -24.10 3.07 -13.45
C ASP A 4 -24.62 3.76 -14.72
N THR A 5 -25.92 4.15 -14.74
CA THR A 5 -26.60 4.81 -15.83
C THR A 5 -26.93 6.27 -15.54
N LEU A 6 -26.56 6.81 -14.37
CA LEU A 6 -26.75 8.22 -14.00
C LEU A 6 -25.85 9.11 -14.85
N GLU A 7 -26.38 10.18 -15.43
CA GLU A 7 -25.64 11.13 -16.26
C GLU A 7 -24.74 12.03 -15.40
N ILE A 8 -23.61 12.46 -15.96
CA ILE A 8 -22.68 13.38 -15.28
C ILE A 8 -23.38 14.72 -15.01
N GLY A 9 -23.24 15.21 -13.76
CA GLY A 9 -23.87 16.45 -13.30
C GLY A 9 -25.35 16.31 -12.94
N LYS A 10 -25.83 15.08 -12.69
CA LYS A 10 -27.16 14.82 -12.14
C LYS A 10 -27.05 14.34 -10.70
N ASP A 11 -28.00 14.76 -9.90
CA ASP A 11 -28.24 14.28 -8.55
C ASP A 11 -29.36 13.23 -8.55
N ALA A 12 -29.26 12.27 -7.65
CA ALA A 12 -30.29 11.26 -7.45
C ALA A 12 -30.23 10.74 -6.02
N VAL A 13 -31.33 10.16 -5.55
CA VAL A 13 -31.42 9.57 -4.19
C VAL A 13 -31.29 8.04 -4.27
N VAL A 14 -30.46 7.46 -3.42
CA VAL A 14 -30.31 6.01 -3.31
C VAL A 14 -31.62 5.41 -2.75
N ALA A 15 -32.20 4.50 -3.51
CA ALA A 15 -33.40 3.77 -3.08
C ALA A 15 -33.06 2.46 -2.36
N SER A 16 -32.14 1.69 -2.94
CA SER A 16 -31.69 0.41 -2.37
C SER A 16 -30.30 0.02 -2.87
N VAL A 17 -29.61 -0.82 -2.09
CA VAL A 17 -28.36 -1.47 -2.46
C VAL A 17 -28.60 -2.98 -2.45
N THR A 18 -28.46 -3.62 -3.61
CA THR A 18 -28.70 -5.05 -3.81
C THR A 18 -27.41 -5.76 -4.17
N SER A 19 -27.03 -6.80 -3.44
CA SER A 19 -25.88 -7.65 -3.75
C SER A 19 -26.06 -9.03 -3.15
N ASP A 20 -25.66 -10.06 -3.90
CA ASP A 20 -25.60 -11.45 -3.39
C ASP A 20 -24.41 -11.63 -2.44
N ASP A 21 -23.38 -10.78 -2.56
CA ASP A 21 -22.25 -10.72 -1.65
C ASP A 21 -22.57 -9.76 -0.49
N GLN A 22 -22.83 -10.33 0.69
CA GLN A 22 -23.20 -9.59 1.89
C GLN A 22 -22.06 -8.70 2.38
N ALA A 23 -20.80 -9.16 2.28
CA ALA A 23 -19.65 -8.38 2.72
C ALA A 23 -19.44 -7.13 1.84
N LEU A 24 -19.57 -7.27 0.51
CA LEU A 24 -19.54 -6.13 -0.40
C LEU A 24 -20.69 -5.15 -0.13
N ARG A 25 -21.89 -5.67 0.11
CA ARG A 25 -23.06 -4.86 0.42
C ARG A 25 -22.86 -4.04 1.70
N GLN A 26 -22.40 -4.70 2.78
CA GLN A 26 -22.03 -4.04 4.02
C GLN A 26 -21.01 -2.92 3.76
N HIS A 27 -19.95 -3.21 3.00
CA HIS A 27 -18.92 -2.23 2.71
C HIS A 27 -19.44 -1.01 1.93
N ILE A 28 -20.35 -1.20 0.97
CA ILE A 28 -21.01 -0.11 0.24
C ILE A 28 -21.85 0.77 1.20
N LEU A 29 -22.58 0.15 2.12
CA LEU A 29 -23.37 0.86 3.13
C LEU A 29 -22.49 1.59 4.14
N ASP A 30 -21.40 0.97 4.61
CA ASP A 30 -20.41 1.57 5.51
C ASP A 30 -19.72 2.79 4.85
N MET A 31 -19.62 2.79 3.50
CA MET A 31 -19.15 3.93 2.72
C MET A 31 -20.22 5.02 2.55
N GLY A 32 -21.38 4.93 3.19
CA GLY A 32 -22.39 5.97 3.24
C GLY A 32 -23.42 5.96 2.11
N LEU A 33 -23.43 4.94 1.26
CA LEU A 33 -24.46 4.73 0.22
C LEU A 33 -25.69 4.05 0.83
N THR A 34 -26.33 4.70 1.80
CA THR A 34 -27.55 4.21 2.45
C THR A 34 -28.82 4.68 1.72
N PRO A 35 -29.94 3.96 1.83
CA PRO A 35 -31.22 4.45 1.31
C PRO A 35 -31.51 5.87 1.80
N GLY A 36 -32.00 6.74 0.93
CA GLY A 36 -32.23 8.15 1.23
C GLY A 36 -31.00 9.07 1.02
N THR A 37 -29.81 8.52 0.77
CA THR A 37 -28.60 9.34 0.50
C THR A 37 -28.65 9.95 -0.89
N GLU A 38 -28.45 11.25 -0.98
CA GLU A 38 -28.27 11.98 -2.25
C GLU A 38 -26.88 11.74 -2.79
N VAL A 39 -26.78 11.40 -4.08
CA VAL A 39 -25.54 11.16 -4.80
C VAL A 39 -25.48 11.97 -6.07
N THR A 40 -24.32 12.58 -6.35
CA THR A 40 -24.04 13.34 -7.59
C THR A 40 -23.07 12.55 -8.46
N MET A 41 -23.38 12.37 -9.75
CA MET A 41 -22.45 11.78 -10.70
C MET A 41 -21.39 12.80 -11.13
N MET A 42 -20.13 12.59 -10.77
CA MET A 42 -19.04 13.52 -11.05
C MET A 42 -18.37 13.25 -12.37
N LYS A 43 -17.87 12.05 -12.58
CA LYS A 43 -17.16 11.66 -13.83
C LYS A 43 -16.98 10.15 -13.94
N TYR A 44 -16.58 9.71 -15.13
CA TYR A 44 -16.10 8.36 -15.40
C TYR A 44 -14.58 8.36 -15.61
N ALA A 45 -13.90 7.28 -15.25
CA ALA A 45 -12.51 7.07 -15.65
C ALA A 45 -12.36 7.14 -17.18
N PRO A 46 -11.16 7.42 -17.72
CA PRO A 46 -10.94 7.63 -19.17
C PRO A 46 -11.47 6.51 -20.05
N MET A 47 -11.50 5.28 -19.55
CA MET A 47 -12.03 4.11 -20.25
C MET A 47 -13.52 3.84 -19.93
N GLY A 48 -14.20 4.75 -19.22
CA GLY A 48 -15.61 4.67 -18.84
C GLY A 48 -15.92 3.78 -17.64
N ASP A 49 -14.91 3.32 -16.89
CA ASP A 49 -15.00 2.52 -15.68
C ASP A 49 -13.63 2.55 -14.97
N PRO A 50 -13.57 2.79 -13.64
CA PRO A 50 -14.67 3.03 -12.70
C PRO A 50 -15.36 4.39 -12.86
N LEU A 51 -16.42 4.63 -12.09
CA LEU A 51 -17.12 5.91 -11.99
C LEU A 51 -16.78 6.59 -10.66
N GLU A 52 -16.96 7.91 -10.60
CA GLU A 52 -16.78 8.72 -9.41
C GLU A 52 -18.05 9.48 -9.10
N ILE A 53 -18.50 9.35 -7.88
CA ILE A 53 -19.69 10.02 -7.35
C ILE A 53 -19.32 10.89 -6.14
N ARG A 54 -20.13 11.92 -5.87
CA ARG A 54 -20.09 12.70 -4.64
C ARG A 54 -21.27 12.31 -3.78
N LEU A 55 -21.02 12.09 -2.50
CA LEU A 55 -22.05 11.87 -1.48
C LEU A 55 -21.55 12.43 -0.15
N ARG A 56 -22.46 12.96 0.68
CA ARG A 56 -22.17 13.45 2.04
C ARG A 56 -20.92 14.35 2.15
N GLY A 57 -20.53 15.02 1.06
CA GLY A 57 -19.40 15.96 1.01
C GLY A 57 -18.03 15.36 0.64
N TYR A 58 -17.94 14.09 0.30
CA TYR A 58 -16.72 13.45 -0.20
C TYR A 58 -16.93 12.72 -1.55
N GLU A 59 -15.84 12.38 -2.21
CA GLU A 59 -15.84 11.71 -3.51
C GLU A 59 -15.48 10.23 -3.34
N LEU A 60 -16.30 9.36 -3.94
CA LEU A 60 -16.16 7.92 -3.89
C LEU A 60 -16.07 7.35 -5.30
N THR A 61 -15.13 6.43 -5.51
CA THR A 61 -15.01 5.70 -6.78
C THR A 61 -15.59 4.30 -6.65
N LEU A 62 -16.36 3.89 -7.66
CA LEU A 62 -17.01 2.60 -7.74
C LEU A 62 -16.82 2.00 -9.13
N ARG A 63 -16.69 0.68 -9.23
CA ARG A 63 -16.81 -0.02 -10.51
C ARG A 63 -18.24 0.04 -11.03
N LYS A 64 -18.40 0.03 -12.36
CA LYS A 64 -19.73 -0.02 -12.96
C LYS A 64 -20.56 -1.22 -12.51
N ASP A 65 -19.91 -2.37 -12.36
CA ASP A 65 -20.58 -3.59 -11.93
C ASP A 65 -21.13 -3.47 -10.49
N ASP A 66 -20.43 -2.74 -9.61
CA ASP A 66 -20.86 -2.45 -8.25
C ASP A 66 -21.94 -1.36 -8.23
N ALA A 67 -21.79 -0.31 -9.05
CA ALA A 67 -22.76 0.75 -9.22
C ALA A 67 -24.09 0.25 -9.84
N ALA A 68 -24.07 -0.78 -10.68
CA ALA A 68 -25.26 -1.41 -11.23
C ALA A 68 -26.14 -2.13 -10.17
N ARG A 69 -25.61 -2.30 -8.95
CA ARG A 69 -26.32 -2.89 -7.80
C ARG A 69 -27.04 -1.86 -6.95
N ILE A 70 -26.86 -0.57 -7.25
CA ILE A 70 -27.45 0.55 -6.50
C ILE A 70 -28.61 1.12 -7.33
N GLU A 71 -29.82 1.07 -6.77
CA GLU A 71 -31.00 1.64 -7.36
C GLU A 71 -31.21 3.09 -6.93
N LEU A 72 -31.62 3.93 -7.87
CA LEU A 72 -31.81 5.36 -7.68
C LEU A 72 -33.25 5.78 -7.98
N VAL A 73 -33.71 6.80 -7.27
CA VAL A 73 -34.97 7.52 -7.46
C VAL A 73 -34.70 9.02 -7.50
N ASP A 74 -35.71 9.82 -7.83
CA ASP A 74 -35.69 11.30 -7.76
C ASP A 74 -34.51 11.96 -8.46
N VAL A 75 -34.29 11.61 -9.75
CA VAL A 75 -33.18 12.16 -10.55
C VAL A 75 -33.49 13.61 -10.94
N HIS A 76 -32.59 14.54 -10.60
CA HIS A 76 -32.72 15.96 -10.92
C HIS A 76 -31.38 16.59 -11.28
N ASP A 77 -31.40 17.85 -11.77
CA ASP A 77 -30.18 18.59 -12.04
C ASP A 77 -29.54 19.04 -10.73
N THR A 78 -28.19 18.99 -10.66
CA THR A 78 -27.44 19.38 -9.48
C THR A 78 -27.73 20.85 -9.12
N ASP A 79 -28.22 21.08 -7.90
CA ASP A 79 -28.43 22.42 -7.38
C ASP A 79 -27.07 23.02 -6.94
N THR A 80 -26.61 24.01 -7.72
CA THR A 80 -25.38 24.75 -7.46
C THR A 80 -25.58 25.95 -6.52
N GLY A 81 -26.73 26.08 -5.90
CA GLY A 81 -27.04 27.17 -4.97
C GLY A 81 -26.21 27.12 -3.69
N PRO A 82 -25.82 28.31 -3.13
CA PRO A 82 -25.06 28.33 -1.89
C PRO A 82 -25.93 27.88 -0.72
N ARG A 83 -25.58 26.77 -0.08
CA ARG A 83 -26.16 26.35 1.22
C ARG A 83 -25.57 27.25 2.31
N VAL A 84 -26.32 28.22 2.78
CA VAL A 84 -25.91 29.13 3.86
C VAL A 84 -26.18 28.45 5.20
N ASN A 85 -25.12 28.02 5.88
CA ASN A 85 -25.23 27.60 7.27
C ASN A 85 -25.08 28.81 8.22
N ALA A 86 -25.78 28.79 9.37
CA ALA A 86 -25.68 29.82 10.38
C ALA A 86 -24.24 29.93 10.90
N ALA A 87 -23.79 31.16 11.20
CA ALA A 87 -22.48 31.39 11.79
C ALA A 87 -22.42 30.76 13.19
N ILE A 88 -21.47 29.83 13.38
CA ILE A 88 -21.17 29.28 14.71
C ILE A 88 -20.09 30.16 15.35
N GLY A 89 -20.29 30.57 16.59
CA GLY A 89 -19.23 31.24 17.35
C GLY A 89 -18.12 30.27 17.72
N THR A 90 -16.88 30.62 17.46
CA THR A 90 -15.73 29.86 17.95
C THR A 90 -15.59 30.05 19.45
N THR A 91 -15.85 29.02 20.23
CA THR A 91 -15.51 28.98 21.68
C THR A 91 -14.11 28.39 21.84
N GLU A 92 -13.33 28.89 22.78
CA GLU A 92 -12.05 28.27 23.12
C GLU A 92 -12.27 26.84 23.64
N HIS A 93 -11.37 25.93 23.30
CA HIS A 93 -11.41 24.58 23.84
C HIS A 93 -11.15 24.62 25.35
N PRO A 94 -11.95 23.93 26.19
CA PRO A 94 -11.77 23.95 27.62
C PRO A 94 -10.46 23.27 28.03
N ALA A 95 -9.88 23.73 29.13
CA ALA A 95 -8.71 23.05 29.70
C ALA A 95 -9.05 21.65 30.20
N LEU A 96 -8.02 20.84 30.42
CA LEU A 96 -8.15 19.47 30.90
C LEU A 96 -9.02 19.37 32.16
N GLY A 97 -10.07 18.55 32.13
CA GLY A 97 -11.05 18.41 33.22
C GLY A 97 -12.13 19.51 33.30
N GLU A 98 -12.13 20.52 32.43
CA GLU A 98 -13.14 21.55 32.33
C GLU A 98 -14.13 21.32 31.16
N GLY A 99 -14.00 20.21 30.43
CA GLY A 99 -14.84 19.86 29.29
C GLY A 99 -16.30 19.67 29.64
N THR A 100 -17.16 19.76 28.62
CA THR A 100 -18.62 19.64 28.76
C THR A 100 -19.12 18.18 28.61
N TYR A 101 -18.24 17.22 28.33
CA TYR A 101 -18.60 15.82 28.24
C TYR A 101 -18.70 15.16 29.61
N SER A 102 -19.55 14.16 29.73
CA SER A 102 -19.78 13.41 30.97
C SER A 102 -19.29 11.97 30.80
N PRO A 103 -17.99 11.69 31.08
CA PRO A 103 -17.42 10.36 30.90
C PRO A 103 -17.88 9.41 31.99
N ARG A 104 -17.83 8.11 31.70
CA ARG A 104 -17.97 7.05 32.68
C ARG A 104 -16.59 6.68 33.25
N ALA A 105 -16.17 7.35 34.28
CA ALA A 105 -14.84 7.15 34.89
C ALA A 105 -14.83 5.94 35.86
N ALA A 106 -13.69 5.24 35.93
CA ALA A 106 -13.47 4.20 36.93
C ALA A 106 -13.23 4.82 38.31
N LYS A 107 -13.61 4.11 39.38
CA LYS A 107 -13.40 4.57 40.78
C LYS A 107 -11.92 4.61 41.20
N THR A 108 -11.04 3.89 40.51
CA THR A 108 -9.60 3.80 40.81
C THR A 108 -8.79 4.23 39.59
N ALA A 109 -7.99 5.29 39.78
CA ALA A 109 -7.05 5.74 38.76
C ALA A 109 -5.82 4.82 38.66
N VAL A 110 -5.21 4.76 37.50
CA VAL A 110 -3.92 4.09 37.27
C VAL A 110 -2.81 4.92 37.97
N PRO A 111 -1.89 4.31 38.72
CA PRO A 111 -0.81 5.03 39.42
C PRO A 111 0.05 5.86 38.46
N GLU A 112 0.57 7.00 38.93
CA GLU A 112 1.55 7.77 38.16
C GLU A 112 2.82 6.94 37.88
N GLY A 113 3.30 7.01 36.60
CA GLY A 113 4.48 6.25 36.15
C GLY A 113 4.20 4.80 35.76
N ALA A 114 2.98 4.31 35.88
CA ALA A 114 2.63 3.00 35.29
C ALA A 114 2.68 3.07 33.77
N PRO A 115 3.13 1.99 33.08
CA PRO A 115 3.15 1.95 31.63
C PRO A 115 1.73 2.06 31.07
N LEU A 116 1.56 2.91 30.08
CA LEU A 116 0.31 3.11 29.36
C LEU A 116 0.51 2.77 27.88
N HIS A 117 -0.45 2.07 27.32
CA HIS A 117 -0.43 1.69 25.91
C HIS A 117 -1.61 2.27 25.15
N PHE A 118 -1.33 3.01 24.07
CA PHE A 118 -2.33 3.66 23.23
C PHE A 118 -2.43 3.00 21.87
N ALA A 119 -3.65 2.90 21.35
CA ALA A 119 -3.91 2.57 19.94
C ALA A 119 -4.23 3.86 19.18
N LEU A 120 -3.53 4.11 18.07
CA LEU A 120 -3.85 5.20 17.14
C LEU A 120 -4.73 4.66 16.03
N ALA A 121 -6.01 5.01 16.02
CA ALA A 121 -7.01 4.60 15.04
C ALA A 121 -7.43 5.79 14.16
N GLY A 122 -8.08 5.52 13.04
CA GLY A 122 -8.65 6.53 12.15
C GLY A 122 -8.72 6.09 10.69
N ASN A 123 -9.42 6.84 9.88
CA ASN A 123 -9.62 6.54 8.46
C ASN A 123 -8.31 6.65 7.64
N GLN A 124 -8.34 6.12 6.43
CA GLN A 124 -7.26 6.37 5.48
C GLN A 124 -7.20 7.88 5.15
N ASN A 125 -6.01 8.43 5.00
CA ASN A 125 -5.74 9.84 4.68
C ASN A 125 -6.14 10.89 5.75
N CYS A 126 -6.60 10.51 6.94
CA CYS A 126 -6.91 11.45 8.03
C CYS A 126 -5.67 12.13 8.67
N GLY A 127 -4.45 11.73 8.27
CA GLY A 127 -3.19 12.26 8.82
C GLY A 127 -2.56 11.42 9.93
N LYS A 128 -2.98 10.16 10.09
CA LYS A 128 -2.55 9.22 11.14
C LYS A 128 -1.03 9.06 11.22
N THR A 129 -0.37 8.74 10.11
CA THR A 129 1.10 8.60 10.06
C THR A 129 1.82 9.90 10.42
N THR A 130 1.27 11.06 10.04
CA THR A 130 1.83 12.36 10.39
C THR A 130 1.74 12.58 11.91
N LEU A 131 0.59 12.29 12.51
CA LEU A 131 0.40 12.39 13.96
C LEU A 131 1.31 11.40 14.71
N PHE A 132 1.39 10.15 14.27
CA PHE A 132 2.28 9.14 14.85
C PHE A 132 3.74 9.61 14.88
N ASN A 133 4.23 10.19 13.77
CA ASN A 133 5.58 10.73 13.67
C ASN A 133 5.79 11.95 14.58
N GLN A 134 4.78 12.78 14.79
CA GLN A 134 4.85 13.90 15.75
C GLN A 134 4.89 13.40 17.19
N LEU A 135 4.09 12.39 17.54
CA LEU A 135 4.05 11.79 18.87
C LEU A 135 5.35 11.08 19.24
N THR A 136 5.92 10.27 18.32
CA THR A 136 7.02 9.35 18.63
C THR A 136 8.40 9.84 18.18
N GLY A 137 8.47 10.62 17.12
CA GLY A 137 9.75 11.07 16.55
C GLY A 137 10.57 9.94 15.95
N SER A 138 11.83 9.80 16.43
CA SER A 138 12.75 8.74 15.98
C SER A 138 12.63 7.42 16.76
N ASN A 139 11.80 7.38 17.81
CA ASN A 139 11.66 6.23 18.71
C ASN A 139 10.54 5.30 18.20
N GLN A 140 10.77 4.67 17.05
CA GLN A 140 9.80 3.79 16.42
C GLN A 140 10.39 2.39 16.20
N HIS A 141 9.55 1.37 16.38
CA HIS A 141 9.83 0.00 15.99
C HIS A 141 8.84 -0.44 14.92
N VAL A 142 9.35 -1.01 13.83
CA VAL A 142 8.53 -1.51 12.73
C VAL A 142 8.58 -3.03 12.72
N GLY A 143 7.44 -3.66 12.73
CA GLY A 143 7.25 -5.12 12.65
C GLY A 143 5.99 -5.45 11.86
N ASN A 144 5.50 -6.66 11.96
CA ASN A 144 4.21 -7.04 11.42
C ASN A 144 3.29 -7.45 12.57
N PHE A 145 1.98 -7.25 12.38
CA PHE A 145 0.99 -7.82 13.30
C PHE A 145 1.07 -9.35 13.28
N PRO A 146 0.86 -10.02 14.42
CA PRO A 146 0.96 -11.48 14.49
C PRO A 146 0.04 -12.19 13.49
N GLY A 147 0.60 -13.14 12.72
CA GLY A 147 -0.16 -13.98 11.80
C GLY A 147 -0.57 -13.34 10.45
N VAL A 148 -0.27 -12.06 10.26
CA VAL A 148 -0.61 -11.31 9.05
C VAL A 148 0.57 -10.50 8.52
N THR A 149 0.46 -10.03 7.29
CA THR A 149 1.50 -9.24 6.61
C THR A 149 1.24 -7.73 6.66
N VAL A 150 0.47 -7.28 7.63
CA VAL A 150 0.19 -5.87 7.88
C VAL A 150 1.27 -5.29 8.78
N ASP A 151 1.84 -4.15 8.41
CA ASP A 151 2.91 -3.50 9.17
C ASP A 151 2.38 -2.99 10.51
N ARG A 152 3.09 -3.32 11.60
CA ARG A 152 2.88 -2.79 12.95
C ARG A 152 3.98 -1.76 13.23
N LYS A 153 3.59 -0.58 13.68
CA LYS A 153 4.51 0.47 14.12
C LYS A 153 4.21 0.80 15.57
N ASP A 154 5.18 0.56 16.41
CA ASP A 154 5.12 0.93 17.82
C ASP A 154 6.11 2.06 18.11
N GLY A 155 5.77 2.96 19.01
CA GLY A 155 6.68 4.03 19.40
C GLY A 155 6.37 4.56 20.79
N THR A 156 7.40 5.10 21.45
CA THR A 156 7.24 5.79 22.74
C THR A 156 6.89 7.25 22.49
N ILE A 157 5.91 7.77 23.23
CA ILE A 157 5.49 9.18 23.12
C ILE A 157 6.62 10.08 23.67
N ARG A 158 6.94 11.14 22.96
CA ARG A 158 7.98 12.09 23.33
C ARG A 158 7.68 12.69 24.69
N ASN A 159 8.71 12.83 25.55
CA ASN A 159 8.65 13.33 26.91
C ASN A 159 7.82 12.48 27.87
N HIS A 160 7.22 11.37 27.42
CA HIS A 160 6.43 10.45 28.23
C HIS A 160 6.94 9.00 28.02
N PRO A 161 8.08 8.63 28.64
CA PRO A 161 8.69 7.30 28.44
C PRO A 161 7.79 6.16 28.95
N GLU A 162 6.85 6.46 29.85
CA GLU A 162 5.84 5.51 30.34
C GLU A 162 4.73 5.23 29.32
N ALA A 163 4.58 6.05 28.27
CA ALA A 163 3.51 5.98 27.31
C ALA A 163 4.01 5.47 25.95
N SER A 164 3.42 4.41 25.45
CA SER A 164 3.67 3.85 24.13
C SER A 164 2.41 3.93 23.25
N VAL A 165 2.60 4.05 21.95
CA VAL A 165 1.51 4.11 20.97
C VAL A 165 1.77 3.16 19.81
N THR A 166 0.73 2.40 19.43
CA THR A 166 0.73 1.54 18.23
C THR A 166 -0.09 2.20 17.14
N ASP A 167 0.50 2.37 15.93
CA ASP A 167 -0.20 2.84 14.74
C ASP A 167 -1.00 1.70 14.12
N LEU A 168 -2.33 1.78 14.15
CA LEU A 168 -3.19 0.82 13.51
C LEU A 168 -3.35 1.14 12.01
N PRO A 169 -3.64 0.15 11.16
CA PRO A 169 -4.01 0.39 9.77
C PRO A 169 -5.14 1.41 9.62
N GLY A 170 -5.15 2.15 8.51
CA GLY A 170 -6.26 3.05 8.20
C GLY A 170 -7.47 2.27 7.72
N ILE A 171 -8.57 2.35 8.47
CA ILE A 171 -9.79 1.60 8.23
C ILE A 171 -11.01 2.53 8.15
N TYR A 172 -12.07 2.07 7.50
CA TYR A 172 -13.31 2.83 7.39
C TYR A 172 -14.41 2.30 8.32
N SER A 173 -14.33 1.05 8.69
CA SER A 173 -15.24 0.40 9.64
C SER A 173 -14.54 -0.74 10.39
N LEU A 174 -15.18 -1.27 11.42
CA LEU A 174 -14.73 -2.48 12.14
C LEU A 174 -15.35 -3.77 11.57
N SER A 175 -16.00 -3.70 10.42
CA SER A 175 -16.54 -4.88 9.73
C SER A 175 -15.42 -5.68 9.07
N PRO A 176 -15.42 -7.02 9.13
CA PRO A 176 -14.28 -7.86 8.71
C PRO A 176 -14.21 -8.03 7.17
N TYR A 177 -14.07 -6.93 6.44
CA TYR A 177 -14.03 -6.93 4.98
C TYR A 177 -12.62 -7.05 4.43
N THR A 178 -11.66 -6.34 5.02
CA THR A 178 -10.25 -6.39 4.66
C THR A 178 -9.39 -6.93 5.80
N GLY A 179 -8.17 -7.40 5.48
CA GLY A 179 -7.22 -7.84 6.51
C GLY A 179 -6.82 -6.72 7.48
N GLU A 180 -6.84 -5.46 7.03
CA GLU A 180 -6.53 -4.28 7.84
C GLU A 180 -7.61 -4.03 8.91
N GLU A 181 -8.89 -4.19 8.56
CA GLU A 181 -10.03 -4.04 9.47
C GLU A 181 -10.06 -5.16 10.51
N ILE A 182 -9.80 -6.41 10.10
CA ILE A 182 -9.70 -7.56 11.01
C ILE A 182 -8.57 -7.34 12.03
N VAL A 183 -7.39 -6.93 11.57
CA VAL A 183 -6.22 -6.70 12.43
C VAL A 183 -6.47 -5.59 13.44
N SER A 184 -7.01 -4.45 12.99
CA SER A 184 -7.29 -3.31 13.86
C SER A 184 -8.32 -3.66 14.93
N ARG A 185 -9.38 -4.37 14.55
CA ARG A 185 -10.40 -4.85 15.47
C ARG A 185 -9.85 -5.84 16.50
N GLN A 186 -9.10 -6.86 16.04
CA GLN A 186 -8.50 -7.86 16.93
C GLN A 186 -7.52 -7.20 17.90
N PHE A 187 -6.69 -6.27 17.44
CA PHE A 187 -5.77 -5.54 18.30
C PHE A 187 -6.51 -4.83 19.45
N ILE A 188 -7.58 -4.11 19.15
CA ILE A 188 -8.33 -3.36 20.18
C ILE A 188 -9.04 -4.31 21.15
N LEU A 189 -9.56 -5.44 20.68
CA LEU A 189 -10.26 -6.42 21.52
C LEU A 189 -9.29 -7.23 22.37
N ASP A 190 -8.24 -7.80 21.77
CA ASP A 190 -7.35 -8.80 22.39
C ASP A 190 -6.22 -8.14 23.20
N GLU A 191 -5.51 -7.15 22.64
CA GLU A 191 -4.44 -6.44 23.35
C GLU A 191 -4.96 -5.38 24.32
N ALA A 192 -6.24 -4.98 24.17
CA ALA A 192 -6.98 -4.11 25.07
C ALA A 192 -6.18 -2.86 25.52
N PRO A 193 -5.84 -1.94 24.61
CA PRO A 193 -5.06 -0.75 24.91
C PRO A 193 -5.72 0.09 26.03
N ASP A 194 -4.90 0.79 26.82
CA ASP A 194 -5.39 1.65 27.92
C ASP A 194 -6.26 2.80 27.43
N ALA A 195 -5.98 3.32 26.23
CA ALA A 195 -6.89 4.25 25.54
C ALA A 195 -6.68 4.23 24.01
N ILE A 196 -7.69 4.68 23.27
CA ILE A 196 -7.68 4.87 21.83
C ILE A 196 -7.54 6.36 21.53
N ILE A 197 -6.60 6.71 20.66
CA ILE A 197 -6.52 8.04 20.03
C ILE A 197 -7.12 7.90 18.64
N ASP A 198 -8.35 8.40 18.46
CA ASP A 198 -9.04 8.36 17.17
C ASP A 198 -8.80 9.66 16.40
N ILE A 199 -8.11 9.57 15.25
CA ILE A 199 -7.82 10.74 14.44
C ILE A 199 -8.85 10.91 13.33
N ILE A 200 -9.50 12.06 13.32
CA ILE A 200 -10.59 12.46 12.42
C ILE A 200 -10.13 13.59 11.50
N ASP A 201 -10.39 13.47 10.21
CA ASP A 201 -10.25 14.56 9.25
C ASP A 201 -11.44 15.51 9.37
N ALA A 202 -11.23 16.70 9.93
CA ALA A 202 -12.26 17.72 10.11
C ALA A 202 -12.84 18.24 8.78
N THR A 203 -12.13 18.10 7.67
CA THR A 203 -12.64 18.50 6.34
C THR A 203 -13.69 17.52 5.81
N ASN A 204 -13.67 16.25 6.31
CA ASN A 204 -14.59 15.16 5.96
C ASN A 204 -15.17 14.49 7.22
N ILE A 205 -15.59 15.30 8.20
CA ILE A 205 -15.96 14.84 9.54
C ILE A 205 -17.08 13.79 9.53
N GLU A 206 -18.13 13.96 8.73
CA GLU A 206 -19.25 13.01 8.64
C GLU A 206 -18.78 11.60 8.29
N ARG A 207 -17.84 11.51 7.37
CA ARG A 207 -17.27 10.24 6.93
C ARG A 207 -16.44 9.55 8.01
N ASN A 208 -15.66 10.35 8.74
CA ASN A 208 -14.77 9.83 9.77
C ASN A 208 -15.53 9.40 11.02
N LEU A 209 -16.57 10.12 11.41
CA LEU A 209 -17.39 9.79 12.57
C LEU A 209 -18.05 8.40 12.48
N TYR A 210 -18.21 7.81 11.30
CA TYR A 210 -18.75 6.48 11.16
C TYR A 210 -17.90 5.41 11.87
N LEU A 211 -16.57 5.48 11.69
CA LEU A 211 -15.62 4.64 12.43
C LEU A 211 -15.61 4.99 13.92
N THR A 212 -15.63 6.31 14.24
CA THR A 212 -15.64 6.78 15.63
C THR A 212 -16.78 6.18 16.44
N LEU A 213 -18.01 6.13 15.88
CA LEU A 213 -19.15 5.52 16.57
C LEU A 213 -18.93 4.03 16.86
N GLN A 214 -18.33 3.30 15.94
CA GLN A 214 -18.00 1.88 16.14
C GLN A 214 -16.89 1.69 17.19
N LEU A 215 -15.89 2.59 17.23
CA LEU A 215 -14.86 2.59 18.27
C LEU A 215 -15.46 2.89 19.66
N MET A 216 -16.44 3.80 19.72
CA MET A 216 -17.16 4.08 20.97
C MET A 216 -17.96 2.87 21.47
N GLU A 217 -18.58 2.08 20.56
CA GLU A 217 -19.29 0.85 20.91
C GLU A 217 -18.36 -0.21 21.56
N LEU A 218 -17.03 -0.13 21.35
CA LEU A 218 -16.05 -0.98 22.03
C LEU A 218 -15.84 -0.63 23.51
N ASP A 219 -16.47 0.43 24.01
CA ASP A 219 -16.46 0.84 25.41
C ASP A 219 -15.04 0.94 26.03
N ARG A 220 -14.09 1.45 25.27
CA ARG A 220 -12.71 1.70 25.71
C ARG A 220 -12.49 3.17 25.97
N PRO A 221 -11.59 3.54 26.92
CA PRO A 221 -11.16 4.93 27.03
C PRO A 221 -10.69 5.46 25.69
N MET A 222 -11.13 6.67 25.31
CA MET A 222 -10.74 7.24 24.03
C MET A 222 -10.73 8.77 24.04
N VAL A 223 -9.92 9.34 23.14
CA VAL A 223 -9.87 10.77 22.82
C VAL A 223 -9.91 10.95 21.31
N ILE A 224 -10.61 11.94 20.84
CA ILE A 224 -10.70 12.28 19.43
C ILE A 224 -9.69 13.39 19.11
N ALA A 225 -8.80 13.14 18.17
CA ALA A 225 -7.90 14.11 17.59
C ALA A 225 -8.52 14.69 16.31
N LEU A 226 -9.16 15.85 16.40
CA LEU A 226 -9.81 16.51 15.27
C LEU A 226 -8.75 17.25 14.42
N ASN A 227 -8.25 16.58 13.40
CA ASN A 227 -7.12 17.02 12.58
C ASN A 227 -7.54 17.90 11.41
N MET A 228 -6.57 18.60 10.80
CA MET A 228 -6.75 19.49 9.65
C MET A 228 -7.62 20.72 9.96
N MET A 229 -7.65 21.17 11.22
CA MET A 229 -8.38 22.36 11.62
C MET A 229 -7.86 23.63 10.96
N ASP A 230 -6.59 23.66 10.59
CA ASP A 230 -5.99 24.73 9.78
C ASP A 230 -6.60 24.82 8.38
N GLU A 231 -6.93 23.68 7.74
CA GLU A 231 -7.61 23.66 6.43
C GLU A 231 -9.08 24.12 6.57
N VAL A 232 -9.79 23.64 7.59
CA VAL A 232 -11.19 24.06 7.87
C VAL A 232 -11.26 25.59 8.05
N THR A 233 -10.41 26.15 8.92
CA THR A 233 -10.36 27.58 9.19
C THR A 233 -9.94 28.40 7.97
N ALA A 234 -8.93 27.93 7.21
CA ALA A 234 -8.47 28.62 5.99
C ALA A 234 -9.55 28.69 4.90
N ASN A 235 -10.49 27.76 4.89
CA ASN A 235 -11.62 27.70 3.94
C ASN A 235 -12.90 28.37 4.48
N GLY A 236 -12.84 29.02 5.66
CA GLY A 236 -13.97 29.72 6.26
C GLY A 236 -15.02 28.81 6.89
N GLY A 237 -14.66 27.54 7.15
CA GLY A 237 -15.45 26.62 7.97
C GLY A 237 -15.16 26.79 9.46
N ALA A 238 -16.01 26.20 10.31
CA ALA A 238 -15.83 26.14 11.74
C ALA A 238 -16.43 24.85 12.30
N VAL A 239 -15.87 24.37 13.41
CA VAL A 239 -16.43 23.27 14.20
C VAL A 239 -16.57 23.77 15.63
N ASP A 240 -17.77 23.63 16.19
CA ASP A 240 -17.99 23.84 17.63
C ASP A 240 -17.53 22.56 18.37
N VAL A 241 -16.28 22.59 18.81
CA VAL A 241 -15.62 21.46 19.45
C VAL A 241 -16.29 21.08 20.76
N ASN A 242 -16.72 22.10 21.56
CA ASN A 242 -17.38 21.88 22.86
C ASN A 242 -18.73 21.18 22.69
N LEU A 243 -19.51 21.62 21.69
CA LEU A 243 -20.78 20.98 21.39
C LEU A 243 -20.56 19.57 20.87
N LEU A 244 -19.53 19.35 20.04
CA LEU A 244 -19.18 18.02 19.52
C LEU A 244 -18.80 17.07 20.67
N GLU A 245 -17.98 17.50 21.63
CA GLU A 245 -17.67 16.74 22.85
C GLU A 245 -18.93 16.36 23.64
N SER A 246 -19.81 17.32 23.86
CA SER A 246 -21.03 17.06 24.63
C SER A 246 -21.98 16.08 23.95
N LEU A 247 -22.05 16.11 22.62
CA LEU A 247 -22.91 15.22 21.82
C LEU A 247 -22.35 13.80 21.72
N LEU A 248 -21.03 13.66 21.59
CA LEU A 248 -20.36 12.37 21.51
C LEU A 248 -20.06 11.78 22.90
N GLY A 249 -19.85 12.60 23.93
CA GLY A 249 -19.52 12.15 25.27
C GLY A 249 -18.09 11.64 25.40
N VAL A 250 -17.17 12.18 24.58
CA VAL A 250 -15.72 11.91 24.59
C VAL A 250 -14.95 13.21 24.34
N PRO A 251 -13.74 13.41 24.88
CA PRO A 251 -12.95 14.60 24.63
C PRO A 251 -12.53 14.69 23.16
N VAL A 252 -12.62 15.91 22.61
CA VAL A 252 -12.29 16.24 21.22
C VAL A 252 -11.25 17.33 21.20
N VAL A 253 -10.02 17.03 20.79
CA VAL A 253 -8.92 18.01 20.76
C VAL A 253 -8.66 18.47 19.33
N PRO A 254 -8.81 19.77 19.03
CA PRO A 254 -8.53 20.31 17.72
C PRO A 254 -7.01 20.36 17.46
N ILE A 255 -6.55 19.77 16.36
CA ILE A 255 -5.13 19.70 16.03
C ILE A 255 -4.85 20.04 14.55
N SER A 256 -3.59 20.38 14.28
CA SER A 256 -2.99 20.30 12.94
C SER A 256 -1.69 19.49 13.03
N ALA A 257 -1.77 18.20 12.70
CA ALA A 257 -0.61 17.32 12.74
C ALA A 257 0.51 17.78 11.78
N ALA A 258 0.16 18.37 10.63
CA ALA A 258 1.10 18.91 9.67
C ALA A 258 1.90 20.10 10.21
N ARG A 259 1.27 20.96 11.04
CA ARG A 259 1.89 22.14 11.65
C ARG A 259 2.42 21.89 13.06
N ASN A 260 2.17 20.71 13.63
CA ASN A 260 2.49 20.37 15.02
C ASN A 260 1.76 21.28 16.04
N GLU A 261 0.51 21.63 15.75
CA GLU A 261 -0.36 22.46 16.61
C GLU A 261 -1.34 21.55 17.37
N GLY A 262 -1.59 21.81 18.66
CA GLY A 262 -2.51 21.05 19.51
C GLY A 262 -2.02 19.67 19.98
N ILE A 263 -0.81 19.24 19.57
CA ILE A 263 -0.31 17.88 19.88
C ILE A 263 -0.04 17.70 21.38
N GLY A 264 0.51 18.71 22.07
CA GLY A 264 0.75 18.64 23.52
C GLY A 264 -0.54 18.44 24.29
N GLU A 265 -1.56 19.24 23.98
CA GLU A 265 -2.90 19.15 24.58
C GLU A 265 -3.56 17.79 24.32
N LEU A 266 -3.42 17.24 23.10
CA LEU A 266 -3.89 15.90 22.80
C LEU A 266 -3.23 14.84 23.68
N VAL A 267 -1.91 14.92 23.90
CA VAL A 267 -1.18 13.98 24.76
C VAL A 267 -1.65 14.10 26.20
N ASP A 268 -1.85 15.31 26.71
CA ASP A 268 -2.33 15.54 28.08
C ASP A 268 -3.74 14.93 28.28
N HIS A 269 -4.66 15.14 27.33
CA HIS A 269 -5.99 14.53 27.35
C HIS A 269 -5.92 12.99 27.24
N ALA A 270 -5.09 12.44 26.34
CA ALA A 270 -4.93 11.01 26.19
C ALA A 270 -4.42 10.35 27.50
N LEU A 271 -3.40 10.94 28.13
CA LEU A 271 -2.88 10.48 29.43
C LEU A 271 -3.92 10.56 30.54
N HIS A 272 -4.71 11.65 30.59
CA HIS A 272 -5.78 11.81 31.55
C HIS A 272 -6.85 10.72 31.39
N VAL A 273 -7.38 10.54 30.20
CA VAL A 273 -8.42 9.56 29.86
C VAL A 273 -7.95 8.13 30.19
N ALA A 274 -6.69 7.78 29.85
CA ALA A 274 -6.12 6.47 30.18
C ALA A 274 -5.96 6.26 31.69
N ARG A 275 -5.43 7.27 32.41
CA ARG A 275 -5.23 7.20 33.88
C ARG A 275 -6.52 7.05 34.66
N PHE A 276 -7.55 7.81 34.30
CA PHE A 276 -8.85 7.77 34.99
C PHE A 276 -9.79 6.74 34.37
N ARG A 277 -9.35 6.04 33.31
CA ARG A 277 -10.14 5.05 32.56
C ARG A 277 -11.51 5.61 32.16
N GLU A 278 -11.49 6.81 31.62
CA GLU A 278 -12.69 7.51 31.19
C GLU A 278 -13.21 6.90 29.88
N ARG A 279 -14.37 6.24 29.97
CA ARG A 279 -15.04 5.61 28.85
C ARG A 279 -16.04 6.57 28.20
N PRO A 280 -16.42 6.38 26.93
CA PRO A 280 -17.43 7.19 26.26
C PRO A 280 -18.70 7.32 27.10
N GLY A 281 -19.15 8.55 27.32
CA GLY A 281 -20.38 8.83 28.06
C GLY A 281 -21.63 8.33 27.36
N ARG A 282 -21.56 8.25 26.02
CA ARG A 282 -22.65 7.79 25.15
C ARG A 282 -22.25 6.56 24.37
N LEU A 283 -23.10 5.51 24.40
CA LEU A 283 -22.92 4.29 23.61
C LEU A 283 -24.14 4.01 22.72
N ASP A 284 -25.26 4.69 22.98
CA ASP A 284 -26.50 4.49 22.26
C ASP A 284 -26.71 5.62 21.24
N PHE A 285 -26.75 5.24 19.96
CA PHE A 285 -26.94 6.12 18.82
C PHE A 285 -28.31 5.95 18.18
N CYS A 286 -29.11 4.98 18.63
CA CYS A 286 -30.47 4.78 18.15
C CYS A 286 -31.48 5.65 18.94
N ALA A 287 -32.44 6.22 18.23
CA ALA A 287 -33.53 6.99 18.83
C ALA A 287 -34.71 6.07 19.19
N PRO A 288 -35.25 6.14 20.42
CA PRO A 288 -36.44 5.37 20.79
C PRO A 288 -37.66 5.67 19.91
N ASP A 289 -37.76 6.90 19.43
CA ASP A 289 -38.82 7.42 18.58
C ASP A 289 -38.28 7.79 17.18
N GLY A 290 -37.37 6.97 16.65
CA GLY A 290 -36.80 7.17 15.33
C GLY A 290 -37.76 7.02 14.16
N PRO A 291 -37.34 7.32 12.92
CA PRO A 291 -38.17 7.19 11.72
C PRO A 291 -38.76 5.77 11.52
N ASP A 292 -38.07 4.76 12.04
CA ASP A 292 -38.48 3.35 12.08
C ASP A 292 -39.45 3.00 13.22
N GLY A 293 -39.99 3.99 13.93
CA GLY A 293 -40.81 3.81 15.14
C GLY A 293 -40.06 3.13 16.29
N GLY A 294 -38.72 3.24 16.31
CA GLY A 294 -37.84 2.65 17.32
C GLY A 294 -37.65 1.14 17.18
N ALA A 295 -37.95 0.56 16.03
CA ALA A 295 -37.82 -0.88 15.79
C ALA A 295 -36.37 -1.37 16.00
N LEU A 296 -35.37 -0.67 15.42
CA LEU A 296 -33.97 -1.00 15.58
C LEU A 296 -33.52 -0.81 17.03
N HIS A 297 -33.98 0.24 17.73
CA HIS A 297 -33.69 0.46 19.14
C HIS A 297 -34.15 -0.76 19.99
N ARG A 298 -35.40 -1.20 19.83
CA ARG A 298 -35.88 -2.37 20.53
C ARG A 298 -35.12 -3.65 20.19
N CYS A 299 -34.75 -3.83 18.91
CA CYS A 299 -33.97 -4.96 18.44
C CYS A 299 -32.59 -5.04 19.13
N ILE A 300 -31.82 -3.97 19.06
CA ILE A 300 -30.46 -3.96 19.64
C ILE A 300 -30.50 -4.13 21.16
N HIS A 301 -31.43 -3.46 21.87
CA HIS A 301 -31.56 -3.62 23.32
C HIS A 301 -32.08 -4.99 23.73
N GLY A 302 -32.98 -5.59 22.93
CA GLY A 302 -33.46 -6.94 23.13
C GLY A 302 -32.34 -7.98 23.01
N ILE A 303 -31.52 -7.88 21.95
CA ILE A 303 -30.35 -8.74 21.76
C ILE A 303 -29.30 -8.50 22.84
N ALA A 304 -29.00 -7.24 23.20
CA ALA A 304 -28.03 -6.89 24.24
C ALA A 304 -28.39 -7.56 25.58
N ASN A 305 -29.66 -7.53 25.97
CA ASN A 305 -30.13 -8.21 27.21
C ASN A 305 -30.04 -9.74 27.12
N LEU A 306 -30.24 -10.33 25.94
CA LEU A 306 -30.16 -11.78 25.74
C LEU A 306 -28.73 -12.30 25.81
N ILE A 307 -27.73 -11.53 25.35
CA ILE A 307 -26.36 -11.97 25.23
C ILE A 307 -25.44 -11.44 26.33
N GLU A 308 -25.93 -10.75 27.37
CA GLU A 308 -25.13 -10.03 28.35
C GLU A 308 -24.12 -10.93 29.05
N ASP A 309 -24.50 -12.11 29.49
CA ASP A 309 -23.65 -13.09 30.18
C ASP A 309 -22.61 -13.71 29.23
N HIS A 310 -22.99 -14.00 27.99
CA HIS A 310 -22.07 -14.49 26.95
C HIS A 310 -21.03 -13.43 26.60
N ALA A 311 -21.45 -12.19 26.39
CA ALA A 311 -20.57 -11.09 26.05
C ALA A 311 -19.57 -10.76 27.18
N VAL A 312 -20.02 -10.77 28.43
CA VAL A 312 -19.14 -10.62 29.61
C VAL A 312 -18.15 -11.77 29.70
N THR A 313 -18.56 -13.00 29.46
CA THR A 313 -17.67 -14.18 29.47
C THR A 313 -16.63 -14.13 28.36
N ALA A 314 -17.02 -13.67 27.16
CA ALA A 314 -16.15 -13.51 26.02
C ALA A 314 -15.27 -12.22 26.08
N HIS A 315 -15.45 -11.38 27.10
CA HIS A 315 -14.80 -10.07 27.23
C HIS A 315 -15.06 -9.11 26.05
N ILE A 316 -16.22 -9.26 25.39
CA ILE A 316 -16.67 -8.39 24.31
C ILE A 316 -17.71 -7.40 24.86
N PRO A 317 -17.62 -6.08 24.56
CA PRO A 317 -18.61 -5.12 25.00
C PRO A 317 -20.01 -5.48 24.47
N VAL A 318 -20.99 -5.50 25.36
CA VAL A 318 -22.36 -6.01 25.07
C VAL A 318 -23.00 -5.27 23.89
N ARG A 319 -22.87 -3.94 23.86
CA ARG A 319 -23.42 -3.12 22.77
C ARG A 319 -22.78 -3.43 21.41
N PHE A 320 -21.46 -3.55 21.39
CA PHE A 320 -20.73 -3.94 20.19
C PHE A 320 -21.13 -5.35 19.73
N ALA A 321 -21.23 -6.30 20.65
CA ALA A 321 -21.66 -7.66 20.34
C ALA A 321 -23.08 -7.67 19.74
N ALA A 322 -24.03 -6.93 20.33
CA ALA A 322 -25.38 -6.86 19.84
C ALA A 322 -25.48 -6.26 18.44
N THR A 323 -24.80 -5.14 18.16
CA THR A 323 -24.78 -4.54 16.82
C THR A 323 -24.13 -5.46 15.79
N LYS A 324 -23.04 -6.16 16.15
CA LYS A 324 -22.36 -7.12 15.27
C LYS A 324 -23.21 -8.38 14.99
N LEU A 325 -23.97 -8.85 15.94
CA LEU A 325 -24.94 -9.95 15.71
C LEU A 325 -26.06 -9.52 14.74
N VAL A 326 -26.56 -8.28 14.84
CA VAL A 326 -27.51 -7.75 13.86
C VAL A 326 -26.86 -7.66 12.46
N GLU A 327 -25.57 -7.27 12.36
CA GLU A 327 -24.82 -7.27 11.10
C GLU A 327 -24.58 -8.69 10.54
N GLY A 328 -24.73 -9.74 11.35
CA GLY A 328 -24.42 -11.12 10.98
C GLY A 328 -22.93 -11.45 10.99
N ASP A 329 -22.16 -10.83 11.88
CA ASP A 329 -20.71 -11.01 12.02
C ASP A 329 -20.37 -12.39 12.59
N GLU A 330 -19.82 -13.26 11.73
CA GLU A 330 -19.48 -14.64 12.10
C GLU A 330 -18.43 -14.72 13.22
N LEU A 331 -17.43 -13.80 13.23
CA LEU A 331 -16.36 -13.82 14.25
C LEU A 331 -16.91 -13.53 15.65
N VAL A 332 -17.88 -12.61 15.77
CA VAL A 332 -18.55 -12.33 17.06
C VAL A 332 -19.50 -13.47 17.43
N THR A 333 -20.23 -13.99 16.46
CA THR A 333 -21.15 -15.12 16.69
C THR A 333 -20.40 -16.35 17.24
N GLU A 334 -19.24 -16.68 16.65
CA GLU A 334 -18.39 -17.77 17.13
C GLU A 334 -17.82 -17.49 18.52
N ALA A 335 -17.36 -16.26 18.77
CA ALA A 335 -16.73 -15.89 20.05
C ALA A 335 -17.72 -15.90 21.24
N LEU A 336 -19.00 -15.65 20.99
CA LEU A 336 -20.04 -15.65 22.02
C LEU A 336 -20.49 -17.06 22.43
N HIS A 337 -20.19 -18.09 21.63
CA HIS A 337 -20.60 -19.49 21.90
C HIS A 337 -22.09 -19.65 22.21
N LEU A 338 -22.95 -18.96 21.45
CA LEU A 338 -24.41 -18.99 21.61
C LEU A 338 -24.99 -20.36 21.24
N ASP A 339 -26.01 -20.79 21.95
CA ASP A 339 -26.72 -22.00 21.60
C ASP A 339 -27.69 -21.78 20.42
N ARG A 340 -28.25 -22.89 19.88
CA ARG A 340 -29.15 -22.82 18.74
C ARG A 340 -30.44 -22.06 19.04
N ASN A 341 -30.97 -22.18 20.25
CA ASN A 341 -32.20 -21.51 20.63
C ASN A 341 -32.00 -20.00 20.77
N GLU A 342 -30.83 -19.59 21.27
CA GLU A 342 -30.43 -18.18 21.36
C GLU A 342 -30.27 -17.57 19.97
N LEU A 343 -29.58 -18.28 19.07
CA LEU A 343 -29.45 -17.86 17.67
C LEU A 343 -30.80 -17.74 16.96
N ASP A 344 -31.71 -18.70 17.15
CA ASP A 344 -33.04 -18.66 16.60
C ASP A 344 -33.88 -17.50 17.20
N ALA A 345 -33.71 -17.19 18.49
CA ALA A 345 -34.33 -16.03 19.14
C ALA A 345 -33.82 -14.70 18.61
N ILE A 346 -32.50 -14.58 18.44
CA ILE A 346 -31.86 -13.39 17.85
C ILE A 346 -32.38 -13.17 16.43
N GLU A 347 -32.40 -14.20 15.59
CA GLU A 347 -32.88 -14.09 14.22
C GLU A 347 -34.38 -13.74 14.16
N HIS A 348 -35.16 -14.21 15.11
CA HIS A 348 -36.57 -13.81 15.24
C HIS A 348 -36.71 -12.32 15.56
N ILE A 349 -35.97 -11.81 16.53
CA ILE A 349 -35.94 -10.37 16.89
C ILE A 349 -35.53 -9.51 15.70
N ILE A 350 -34.52 -9.94 14.95
CA ILE A 350 -34.04 -9.23 13.77
C ILE A 350 -35.08 -9.24 12.66
N THR A 351 -35.71 -10.38 12.37
CA THR A 351 -36.75 -10.51 11.35
C THR A 351 -38.00 -9.65 11.70
N GLN A 352 -38.33 -9.56 12.98
CA GLN A 352 -39.39 -8.66 13.43
C GLN A 352 -39.02 -7.19 13.17
N MET A 353 -37.82 -6.79 13.50
CA MET A 353 -37.29 -5.42 13.24
C MET A 353 -37.34 -5.10 11.74
N GLU A 354 -36.87 -6.01 10.87
CA GLU A 354 -36.89 -5.82 9.40
C GLU A 354 -38.35 -5.64 8.89
N GLY A 355 -39.31 -6.38 9.44
CA GLY A 355 -40.72 -6.25 9.12
C GLY A 355 -41.32 -4.91 9.59
N GLU A 356 -40.97 -4.44 10.78
CA GLU A 356 -41.45 -3.16 11.35
C GLU A 356 -40.81 -1.95 10.69
N ALA A 357 -39.46 -1.99 10.43
CA ALA A 357 -38.73 -0.91 9.81
C ALA A 357 -38.93 -0.82 8.28
N GLY A 358 -39.40 -1.92 7.65
CA GLY A 358 -39.53 -1.99 6.19
C GLY A 358 -38.22 -1.94 5.41
N THR A 359 -37.09 -2.20 6.08
CA THR A 359 -35.75 -2.22 5.52
C THR A 359 -34.95 -3.38 6.13
N ASP A 360 -33.91 -3.81 5.44
CA ASP A 360 -33.03 -4.87 5.93
C ASP A 360 -32.11 -4.41 7.06
N ARG A 361 -31.60 -5.35 7.84
CA ARG A 361 -30.75 -5.15 9.03
C ARG A 361 -29.50 -4.30 8.77
N LEU A 362 -28.82 -4.52 7.65
CA LEU A 362 -27.58 -3.79 7.33
C LEU A 362 -27.87 -2.34 6.98
N SER A 363 -28.90 -2.11 6.16
CA SER A 363 -29.34 -0.76 5.80
C SER A 363 -29.86 0.01 7.02
N ALA A 364 -30.63 -0.64 7.90
CA ALA A 364 -31.15 -0.03 9.12
C ALA A 364 -30.03 0.45 10.06
N LEU A 365 -29.00 -0.39 10.29
CA LEU A 365 -27.85 -0.02 11.14
C LEU A 365 -27.01 1.10 10.54
N ALA A 366 -26.73 1.03 9.24
CA ALA A 366 -25.95 2.06 8.57
C ALA A 366 -26.71 3.41 8.58
N ASP A 367 -28.03 3.38 8.30
CA ASP A 367 -28.88 4.56 8.31
C ASP A 367 -28.98 5.18 9.71
N MET A 368 -29.12 4.39 10.75
CA MET A 368 -29.10 4.85 12.14
C MET A 368 -27.82 5.64 12.46
N ARG A 369 -26.64 5.07 12.12
CA ARG A 369 -25.35 5.73 12.37
C ARG A 369 -25.24 7.02 11.58
N PHE A 370 -25.57 7.02 10.28
CA PHE A 370 -25.48 8.22 9.44
C PHE A 370 -26.52 9.28 9.80
N THR A 371 -27.72 8.91 10.25
CA THR A 371 -28.72 9.85 10.75
C THR A 371 -28.23 10.55 12.01
N PHE A 372 -27.66 9.80 12.96
CA PHE A 372 -27.05 10.38 14.16
C PHE A 372 -25.89 11.32 13.80
N ILE A 373 -24.98 10.89 12.90
CA ILE A 373 -23.85 11.70 12.42
C ILE A 373 -24.36 13.00 11.76
N GLY A 374 -25.40 12.89 10.94
CA GLY A 374 -26.01 14.04 10.26
C GLY A 374 -26.59 15.07 11.25
N ASP A 375 -27.26 14.61 12.32
CA ASP A 375 -27.75 15.48 13.39
C ASP A 375 -26.62 16.16 14.15
N VAL A 376 -25.59 15.41 14.55
CA VAL A 376 -24.41 15.95 15.22
C VAL A 376 -23.71 16.99 14.35
N CYS A 377 -23.37 16.66 13.10
CA CYS A 377 -22.69 17.56 12.21
C CYS A 377 -23.53 18.78 11.81
N GLY A 378 -24.84 18.61 11.63
CA GLY A 378 -25.77 19.70 11.36
C GLY A 378 -25.82 20.75 12.46
N ARG A 379 -25.51 20.37 13.70
CA ARG A 379 -25.52 21.25 14.87
C ARG A 379 -24.17 21.87 15.19
N CYS A 380 -23.06 21.18 14.94
CA CYS A 380 -21.72 21.62 15.37
C CYS A 380 -20.74 21.95 14.24
N VAL A 381 -21.10 21.71 12.96
CA VAL A 381 -20.18 21.93 11.84
C VAL A 381 -20.74 22.96 10.86
N VAL A 382 -19.99 24.03 10.64
CA VAL A 382 -20.20 24.95 9.50
C VAL A 382 -19.29 24.50 8.36
N LYS A 383 -19.88 23.86 7.34
CA LYS A 383 -19.15 23.49 6.14
C LYS A 383 -18.82 24.74 5.33
N PRO A 384 -17.54 24.94 4.92
CA PRO A 384 -17.23 25.98 3.95
C PRO A 384 -17.92 25.67 2.62
N HIS A 385 -18.16 26.70 1.83
CA HIS A 385 -18.35 26.49 0.39
C HIS A 385 -17.14 25.74 -0.16
N GLU A 386 -17.27 25.02 -1.29
CA GLU A 386 -16.24 24.16 -1.85
C GLU A 386 -14.81 24.57 -1.50
N SER A 387 -14.05 23.68 -0.82
CA SER A 387 -12.71 24.04 -0.36
C SER A 387 -11.84 24.45 -1.55
N ARG A 388 -10.96 25.42 -1.37
CA ARG A 388 -10.04 25.86 -2.45
C ARG A 388 -9.18 24.71 -2.96
N GLU A 389 -8.83 23.79 -2.07
CA GLU A 389 -8.09 22.56 -2.36
C GLU A 389 -8.92 21.64 -3.27
N HIS A 390 -10.20 21.48 -2.98
CA HIS A 390 -11.10 20.68 -3.80
C HIS A 390 -11.26 21.27 -5.21
N VAL A 391 -11.55 22.58 -5.32
CA VAL A 391 -11.65 23.24 -6.63
C VAL A 391 -10.35 23.11 -7.43
N ARG A 392 -9.20 23.21 -6.78
CA ARG A 392 -7.89 23.01 -7.41
C ARG A 392 -7.72 21.56 -7.86
N SER A 393 -8.11 20.59 -7.03
CA SER A 393 -8.04 19.17 -7.35
C SER A 393 -8.89 18.82 -8.55
N VAL A 394 -10.13 19.30 -8.63
CA VAL A 394 -11.01 19.11 -9.79
C VAL A 394 -10.40 19.69 -11.08
N LYS A 395 -9.75 20.87 -11.01
CA LYS A 395 -9.07 21.46 -12.17
C LYS A 395 -7.89 20.63 -12.66
N ILE A 396 -7.08 20.10 -11.71
CA ILE A 396 -5.95 19.23 -12.01
C ILE A 396 -6.45 17.90 -12.60
N ASP A 397 -7.48 17.32 -11.99
CA ASP A 397 -8.07 16.04 -12.40
C ASP A 397 -8.66 16.11 -13.80
N ARG A 398 -9.16 17.28 -14.26
CA ARG A 398 -9.59 17.46 -15.67
C ARG A 398 -8.49 17.08 -16.68
N ILE A 399 -7.22 17.27 -16.30
CA ILE A 399 -6.06 16.92 -17.15
C ILE A 399 -5.58 15.51 -16.82
N LEU A 400 -5.35 15.20 -15.54
CA LEU A 400 -4.69 13.97 -15.09
C LEU A 400 -5.59 12.72 -15.17
N THR A 401 -6.91 12.90 -15.14
CA THR A 401 -7.89 11.81 -15.30
C THR A 401 -8.79 11.99 -16.51
N GLY A 402 -8.48 12.97 -17.39
CA GLY A 402 -9.26 13.25 -18.59
C GLY A 402 -9.17 12.11 -19.62
N ARG A 403 -10.25 11.87 -20.36
CA ARG A 403 -10.41 10.74 -21.30
C ARG A 403 -9.24 10.55 -22.28
N TYR A 404 -8.67 11.63 -22.80
CA TYR A 404 -7.58 11.59 -23.77
C TYR A 404 -6.24 12.06 -23.19
N THR A 405 -6.24 12.75 -22.07
CA THR A 405 -5.06 13.38 -21.48
C THR A 405 -4.42 12.54 -20.38
N ALA A 406 -5.15 11.63 -19.75
CA ALA A 406 -4.67 10.84 -18.61
C ALA A 406 -3.42 10.01 -18.95
N ILE A 407 -3.46 9.21 -20.03
CA ILE A 407 -2.33 8.35 -20.41
C ILE A 407 -1.13 9.18 -20.89
N PRO A 408 -1.27 10.19 -21.77
CA PRO A 408 -0.15 11.07 -22.12
C PRO A 408 0.44 11.79 -20.91
N ALA A 409 -0.38 12.36 -20.02
CA ALA A 409 0.10 13.01 -18.79
C ALA A 409 0.88 12.04 -17.89
N PHE A 410 0.36 10.83 -17.71
CA PHE A 410 1.04 9.77 -16.98
C PHE A 410 2.42 9.45 -17.58
N LEU A 411 2.51 9.26 -18.89
CA LEU A 411 3.78 8.95 -19.57
C LEU A 411 4.79 10.11 -19.44
N VAL A 412 4.33 11.37 -19.50
CA VAL A 412 5.19 12.54 -19.32
C VAL A 412 5.71 12.63 -17.88
N ILE A 413 4.83 12.47 -16.88
CA ILE A 413 5.22 12.55 -15.47
C ILE A 413 6.19 11.43 -15.12
N MET A 414 5.88 10.19 -15.49
CA MET A 414 6.75 9.05 -15.20
C MET A 414 8.06 9.10 -16.01
N GLY A 415 7.99 9.54 -17.27
CA GLY A 415 9.16 9.78 -18.09
C GLY A 415 10.09 10.82 -17.47
N LEU A 416 9.53 11.92 -16.92
CA LEU A 416 10.29 12.94 -16.21
C LEU A 416 10.93 12.38 -14.93
N VAL A 417 10.18 11.62 -14.12
CA VAL A 417 10.69 10.98 -12.90
C VAL A 417 11.84 10.04 -13.23
N PHE A 418 11.68 9.18 -14.22
CA PHE A 418 12.75 8.26 -14.63
C PHE A 418 13.94 8.98 -15.25
N TRP A 419 13.72 10.01 -16.05
CA TRP A 419 14.79 10.81 -16.61
C TRP A 419 15.61 11.55 -15.54
N LEU A 420 14.95 12.13 -14.54
CA LEU A 420 15.64 12.76 -13.41
C LEU A 420 16.38 11.73 -12.54
N THR A 421 15.77 10.58 -12.29
CA THR A 421 16.34 9.52 -11.43
C THR A 421 17.53 8.85 -12.09
N PHE A 422 17.40 8.40 -13.34
CA PHE A 422 18.42 7.58 -14.01
C PHE A 422 19.32 8.37 -14.95
N GLY A 423 18.87 9.53 -15.43
CA GLY A 423 19.60 10.31 -16.42
C GLY A 423 20.37 11.50 -15.86
N VAL A 424 19.83 12.18 -14.84
CA VAL A 424 20.42 13.45 -14.37
C VAL A 424 20.89 13.34 -12.92
N ILE A 425 19.97 13.38 -11.96
CA ILE A 425 20.31 13.48 -10.53
C ILE A 425 20.94 12.18 -10.04
N GLY A 426 20.28 11.05 -10.27
CA GLY A 426 20.75 9.76 -9.80
C GLY A 426 22.06 9.35 -10.49
N ALA A 427 22.20 9.58 -11.81
CA ALA A 427 23.43 9.27 -12.53
C ALA A 427 24.63 10.10 -12.05
N ALA A 428 24.42 11.41 -11.80
CA ALA A 428 25.49 12.28 -11.26
C ALA A 428 25.94 11.84 -9.86
N LEU A 429 24.98 11.54 -8.98
CA LEU A 429 25.27 11.06 -7.62
C LEU A 429 25.90 9.66 -7.63
N GLN A 430 25.46 8.79 -8.54
CA GLN A 430 26.04 7.46 -8.72
C GLN A 430 27.49 7.58 -9.17
N GLY A 431 27.82 8.38 -10.19
CA GLY A 431 29.19 8.59 -10.65
C GLY A 431 30.12 9.09 -9.54
N LEU A 432 29.64 10.06 -8.73
CA LEU A 432 30.40 10.54 -7.57
C LEU A 432 30.65 9.41 -6.54
N MET A 433 29.65 8.54 -6.32
CA MET A 433 29.78 7.41 -5.39
C MET A 433 30.72 6.33 -5.97
N GLU A 434 30.65 6.06 -7.28
CA GLU A 434 31.55 5.13 -7.97
C GLU A 434 33.03 5.58 -7.85
N ASP A 435 33.28 6.84 -8.11
CA ASP A 435 34.62 7.41 -7.94
C ASP A 435 35.13 7.31 -6.50
N GLY A 436 34.24 7.61 -5.53
CA GLY A 436 34.57 7.49 -4.11
C GLY A 436 34.87 6.05 -3.68
N VAL A 437 34.04 5.10 -4.10
CA VAL A 437 34.24 3.67 -3.81
C VAL A 437 35.49 3.15 -4.50
N ALA A 438 35.74 3.50 -5.75
CA ALA A 438 36.96 3.12 -6.48
C ALA A 438 38.22 3.64 -5.80
N ALA A 439 38.21 4.89 -5.35
CA ALA A 439 39.32 5.48 -4.59
C ALA A 439 39.54 4.76 -3.25
N ALA A 440 38.48 4.42 -2.53
CA ALA A 440 38.55 3.68 -1.26
C ALA A 440 39.13 2.26 -1.47
N ILE A 441 38.66 1.55 -2.50
CA ILE A 441 39.21 0.24 -2.88
C ILE A 441 40.67 0.32 -3.24
N ALA A 442 41.08 1.28 -4.08
CA ALA A 442 42.47 1.48 -4.48
C ALA A 442 43.36 1.80 -3.26
N TYR A 443 42.90 2.62 -2.33
CA TYR A 443 43.63 2.95 -1.11
C TYR A 443 43.84 1.70 -0.22
N VAL A 444 42.81 0.87 -0.04
CA VAL A 444 42.93 -0.37 0.75
C VAL A 444 43.82 -1.38 0.04
N ASP A 445 43.72 -1.54 -1.29
CA ASP A 445 44.61 -2.42 -2.07
C ASP A 445 46.08 -2.01 -1.96
N ALA A 446 46.39 -0.72 -2.09
CA ALA A 446 47.71 -0.19 -1.90
C ALA A 446 48.24 -0.44 -0.47
N GLY A 447 47.40 -0.25 0.55
CA GLY A 447 47.74 -0.56 1.94
C GLY A 447 48.05 -2.04 2.16
N LEU A 448 47.23 -2.94 1.68
CA LEU A 448 47.43 -4.38 1.81
C LEU A 448 48.69 -4.86 1.08
N LYS A 449 49.00 -4.27 -0.08
CA LYS A 449 50.25 -4.50 -0.80
C LYS A 449 51.50 -4.04 0.00
N ALA A 450 51.41 -2.86 0.61
CA ALA A 450 52.48 -2.31 1.45
C ALA A 450 52.77 -3.15 2.70
N PHE A 451 51.73 -3.77 3.26
CA PHE A 451 51.83 -4.73 4.38
C PHE A 451 52.35 -6.11 3.97
N GLY A 452 52.55 -6.40 2.68
CA GLY A 452 52.99 -7.71 2.20
C GLY A 452 51.98 -8.82 2.39
N THR A 453 50.68 -8.51 2.36
CA THR A 453 49.59 -9.45 2.54
C THR A 453 49.59 -10.50 1.42
N ASN A 454 49.27 -11.75 1.74
CA ASN A 454 49.12 -12.84 0.78
C ASN A 454 48.09 -12.47 -0.32
N ASP A 455 48.44 -12.77 -1.59
CA ASP A 455 47.60 -12.38 -2.75
C ASP A 455 46.18 -12.90 -2.69
N VAL A 456 45.92 -14.08 -2.13
CA VAL A 456 44.58 -14.66 -1.95
C VAL A 456 43.77 -13.86 -0.92
N VAL A 457 44.40 -13.50 0.21
CA VAL A 457 43.74 -12.70 1.28
C VAL A 457 43.46 -11.30 0.76
N ARG A 458 44.38 -10.73 -0.04
CA ARG A 458 44.20 -9.44 -0.68
C ARG A 458 43.04 -9.46 -1.67
N SER A 459 42.98 -10.48 -2.55
CA SER A 459 41.90 -10.64 -3.51
C SER A 459 40.55 -10.86 -2.79
N LEU A 460 40.50 -11.64 -1.71
CA LEU A 460 39.29 -11.78 -0.90
C LEU A 460 38.84 -10.43 -0.35
N ALA A 461 39.76 -9.65 0.20
CA ALA A 461 39.41 -8.36 0.80
C ALA A 461 38.98 -7.32 -0.27
N VAL A 462 39.69 -7.26 -1.40
CA VAL A 462 39.48 -6.24 -2.45
C VAL A 462 38.34 -6.69 -3.39
N ASP A 463 38.49 -7.86 -4.03
CA ASP A 463 37.59 -8.32 -5.09
C ASP A 463 36.34 -9.04 -4.53
N GLY A 464 36.49 -9.71 -3.39
CA GLY A 464 35.37 -10.41 -2.73
C GLY A 464 34.53 -9.48 -1.84
N VAL A 465 35.16 -8.80 -0.87
CA VAL A 465 34.46 -8.03 0.16
C VAL A 465 34.19 -6.59 -0.30
N LEU A 466 35.25 -5.84 -0.61
CA LEU A 466 35.11 -4.40 -0.92
C LEU A 466 34.39 -4.16 -2.25
N ALA A 467 34.63 -4.96 -3.26
CA ALA A 467 33.92 -4.86 -4.53
C ALA A 467 32.43 -5.18 -4.35
N GLY A 468 32.10 -6.20 -3.53
CA GLY A 468 30.70 -6.55 -3.22
C GLY A 468 29.97 -5.46 -2.43
N VAL A 469 30.60 -4.92 -1.39
CA VAL A 469 30.06 -3.77 -0.63
C VAL A 469 29.95 -2.54 -1.52
N GLY A 470 30.98 -2.26 -2.31
CA GLY A 470 31.04 -1.13 -3.22
C GLY A 470 29.90 -1.14 -4.23
N SER A 471 29.60 -2.30 -4.84
CA SER A 471 28.53 -2.41 -5.82
C SER A 471 27.16 -2.05 -5.23
N VAL A 472 26.89 -2.38 -3.96
CA VAL A 472 25.63 -1.98 -3.29
C VAL A 472 25.61 -0.48 -3.03
N LEU A 473 26.73 0.09 -2.57
CA LEU A 473 26.83 1.52 -2.25
C LEU A 473 26.69 2.40 -3.50
N THR A 474 27.19 1.97 -4.65
CA THR A 474 27.11 2.74 -5.90
C THR A 474 25.68 2.88 -6.41
N PHE A 475 24.77 1.92 -6.13
CA PHE A 475 23.35 2.01 -6.50
C PHE A 475 22.50 2.77 -5.49
N LEU A 476 22.98 2.97 -4.27
CA LEU A 476 22.22 3.62 -3.20
C LEU A 476 21.68 5.01 -3.59
N PRO A 477 22.47 5.93 -4.19
CA PRO A 477 21.97 7.25 -4.57
C PRO A 477 20.77 7.20 -5.52
N ILE A 478 20.82 6.35 -6.54
CA ILE A 478 19.70 6.18 -7.48
C ILE A 478 18.44 5.72 -6.76
N ILE A 479 18.58 4.78 -5.83
CA ILE A 479 17.45 4.23 -5.05
C ILE A 479 16.84 5.30 -4.15
N VAL A 480 17.68 6.11 -3.48
CA VAL A 480 17.21 7.22 -2.65
C VAL A 480 16.44 8.25 -3.48
N VAL A 481 16.97 8.64 -4.64
CA VAL A 481 16.31 9.59 -5.55
C VAL A 481 14.99 9.03 -6.09
N LEU A 482 14.96 7.74 -6.45
CA LEU A 482 13.74 7.07 -6.91
C LEU A 482 12.67 7.10 -5.82
N PHE A 483 13.03 6.69 -4.60
CA PHE A 483 12.09 6.71 -3.48
C PHE A 483 11.62 8.12 -3.13
N LEU A 484 12.49 9.12 -3.25
CA LEU A 484 12.11 10.52 -3.03
C LEU A 484 11.00 10.94 -4.00
N PHE A 485 11.16 10.70 -5.30
CA PHE A 485 10.14 11.03 -6.29
C PHE A 485 8.86 10.19 -6.12
N LEU A 486 8.98 8.90 -5.83
CA LEU A 486 7.82 8.05 -5.57
C LEU A 486 7.04 8.50 -4.34
N SER A 487 7.71 8.88 -3.25
CA SER A 487 7.06 9.43 -2.05
C SER A 487 6.35 10.76 -2.36
N ILE A 488 6.94 11.63 -3.19
CA ILE A 488 6.27 12.86 -3.65
C ILE A 488 4.99 12.54 -4.43
N LEU A 489 5.02 11.56 -5.33
CA LEU A 489 3.85 11.17 -6.11
C LEU A 489 2.78 10.49 -5.25
N GLU A 490 3.18 9.71 -4.25
CA GLU A 490 2.30 9.04 -3.30
C GLU A 490 1.60 10.06 -2.40
N ASP A 491 2.37 10.89 -1.71
CA ASP A 491 1.87 11.90 -0.77
C ASP A 491 1.02 12.99 -1.46
N SER A 492 1.32 13.30 -2.74
CA SER A 492 0.53 14.26 -3.52
C SER A 492 -0.87 13.75 -3.88
N GLY A 493 -1.17 12.45 -3.71
CA GLY A 493 -2.42 11.81 -4.14
C GLY A 493 -2.47 11.43 -5.63
N TYR A 494 -1.36 11.61 -6.39
CA TYR A 494 -1.32 11.26 -7.81
C TYR A 494 -1.43 9.75 -8.06
N MET A 495 -0.82 8.93 -7.18
CA MET A 495 -0.85 7.46 -7.33
C MET A 495 -2.26 6.87 -7.24
N ALA A 496 -3.15 7.47 -6.45
CA ALA A 496 -4.57 7.09 -6.40
C ALA A 496 -5.26 7.28 -7.76
N ARG A 497 -4.95 8.39 -8.48
CA ARG A 497 -5.48 8.67 -9.83
C ARG A 497 -4.95 7.69 -10.86
N VAL A 498 -3.68 7.33 -10.76
CA VAL A 498 -3.08 6.31 -11.64
C VAL A 498 -3.79 4.96 -11.46
N ALA A 499 -4.03 4.55 -10.21
CA ALA A 499 -4.79 3.33 -9.90
C ALA A 499 -6.21 3.38 -10.47
N PHE A 500 -6.90 4.53 -10.31
CA PHE A 500 -8.23 4.77 -10.89
C PHE A 500 -8.26 4.64 -12.42
N VAL A 501 -7.29 5.24 -13.12
CA VAL A 501 -7.21 5.18 -14.59
C VAL A 501 -6.91 3.76 -15.09
N MET A 502 -6.07 3.01 -14.36
CA MET A 502 -5.56 1.71 -14.80
C MET A 502 -6.43 0.51 -14.39
N ASP A 503 -7.42 0.69 -13.50
CA ASP A 503 -8.22 -0.42 -12.94
C ASP A 503 -8.89 -1.26 -14.02
N LYS A 504 -9.54 -0.64 -15.00
CA LYS A 504 -10.23 -1.35 -16.09
C LYS A 504 -9.30 -2.24 -16.92
N VAL A 505 -8.04 -1.83 -17.10
CA VAL A 505 -7.05 -2.60 -17.85
C VAL A 505 -6.59 -3.79 -17.04
N LEU A 506 -6.19 -3.56 -15.78
CA LEU A 506 -5.62 -4.59 -14.92
C LEU A 506 -6.64 -5.64 -14.50
N ARG A 507 -7.90 -5.26 -14.34
CA ARG A 507 -8.99 -6.19 -14.03
C ARG A 507 -9.13 -7.29 -15.08
N ARG A 508 -8.85 -7.03 -16.36
CA ARG A 508 -8.82 -8.08 -17.41
C ARG A 508 -7.79 -9.18 -17.14
N PHE A 509 -6.78 -8.85 -16.36
CA PHE A 509 -5.71 -9.77 -15.97
C PHE A 509 -5.92 -10.34 -14.55
N GLY A 510 -7.05 -10.04 -13.89
CA GLY A 510 -7.36 -10.49 -12.54
C GLY A 510 -6.67 -9.67 -11.44
N LEU A 511 -6.29 -8.41 -11.73
CA LEU A 511 -5.63 -7.51 -10.79
C LEU A 511 -6.43 -6.23 -10.58
N SER A 512 -6.33 -5.63 -9.40
CA SER A 512 -6.87 -4.29 -9.16
C SER A 512 -5.95 -3.20 -9.72
N GLY A 513 -6.51 -2.01 -9.94
CA GLY A 513 -5.74 -0.84 -10.41
C GLY A 513 -4.57 -0.47 -9.50
N ARG A 514 -4.65 -0.76 -8.21
CA ARG A 514 -3.57 -0.51 -7.24
C ARG A 514 -2.32 -1.33 -7.55
N SER A 515 -2.44 -2.51 -8.15
CA SER A 515 -1.30 -3.36 -8.56
C SER A 515 -0.41 -2.72 -9.62
N PHE A 516 -0.92 -1.69 -10.33
CA PHE A 516 -0.15 -0.98 -11.35
C PHE A 516 1.06 -0.24 -10.77
N VAL A 517 0.93 0.31 -9.57
CA VAL A 517 1.98 1.10 -8.91
C VAL A 517 3.24 0.25 -8.64
N PRO A 518 3.16 -0.91 -7.96
CA PRO A 518 4.29 -1.82 -7.82
C PRO A 518 4.91 -2.25 -9.16
N MET A 519 4.08 -2.57 -10.16
CA MET A 519 4.58 -2.97 -11.49
C MET A 519 5.37 -1.83 -12.15
N LEU A 520 4.90 -0.60 -12.02
CA LEU A 520 5.57 0.58 -12.55
C LEU A 520 6.94 0.79 -11.88
N VAL A 521 7.00 0.70 -10.55
CA VAL A 521 8.27 0.75 -9.79
C VAL A 521 9.24 -0.33 -10.27
N GLY A 522 8.74 -1.48 -10.72
CA GLY A 522 9.51 -2.59 -11.28
C GLY A 522 10.35 -2.22 -12.49
N PHE A 523 9.97 -1.22 -13.29
CA PHE A 523 10.81 -0.69 -14.37
C PHE A 523 12.05 0.05 -13.85
N GLY A 524 12.00 0.57 -12.64
CA GLY A 524 13.17 1.12 -11.95
C GLY A 524 13.99 0.03 -11.27
N CYS A 525 13.40 -0.63 -10.27
CA CYS A 525 14.02 -1.69 -9.49
C CYS A 525 12.97 -2.69 -8.96
N THR A 526 13.23 -3.97 -9.14
CA THR A 526 12.30 -5.05 -8.70
C THR A 526 12.21 -5.15 -7.17
N VAL A 527 13.27 -4.84 -6.41
CA VAL A 527 13.26 -4.93 -4.94
C VAL A 527 12.24 -3.99 -4.31
N PRO A 528 12.31 -2.66 -4.53
CA PRO A 528 11.29 -1.74 -4.01
C PRO A 528 9.89 -2.03 -4.57
N ALA A 529 9.79 -2.52 -5.79
CA ALA A 529 8.52 -2.91 -6.39
C ALA A 529 7.84 -4.05 -5.61
N ILE A 530 8.59 -5.08 -5.22
CA ILE A 530 8.09 -6.18 -4.38
C ILE A 530 7.71 -5.64 -3.00
N MET A 531 8.55 -4.82 -2.38
CA MET A 531 8.26 -4.23 -1.07
C MET A 531 7.00 -3.36 -1.08
N SER A 532 6.75 -2.61 -2.17
CA SER A 532 5.56 -1.75 -2.29
C SER A 532 4.25 -2.55 -2.44
N THR A 533 4.31 -3.87 -2.71
CA THR A 533 3.10 -4.71 -2.74
C THR A 533 2.42 -4.87 -1.38
N ARG A 534 3.07 -4.47 -0.29
CA ARG A 534 2.47 -4.44 1.06
C ARG A 534 1.24 -3.55 1.15
N THR A 535 1.18 -2.50 0.34
CA THR A 535 0.04 -1.57 0.30
C THR A 535 -1.18 -2.14 -0.44
N LEU A 536 -1.09 -3.34 -0.99
CA LEU A 536 -2.20 -4.00 -1.66
C LEU A 536 -3.10 -4.70 -0.64
N PRO A 537 -4.41 -4.39 -0.63
CA PRO A 537 -5.33 -4.91 0.39
C PRO A 537 -5.64 -6.40 0.23
N SER A 538 -5.41 -6.96 -0.95
CA SER A 538 -5.69 -8.35 -1.27
C SER A 538 -4.43 -9.21 -1.30
N GLU A 539 -4.44 -10.34 -0.58
CA GLU A 539 -3.38 -11.35 -0.70
C GLU A 539 -3.25 -11.91 -2.11
N HIS A 540 -4.36 -12.06 -2.82
CA HIS A 540 -4.41 -12.50 -4.21
C HIS A 540 -3.63 -11.52 -5.09
N ASP A 541 -4.01 -10.22 -5.07
CA ASP A 541 -3.35 -9.17 -5.85
C ASP A 541 -1.88 -9.05 -5.49
N ARG A 542 -1.54 -9.15 -4.21
CA ARG A 542 -0.18 -9.09 -3.71
C ARG A 542 0.68 -10.22 -4.26
N LYS A 543 0.24 -11.47 -4.11
CA LYS A 543 0.95 -12.67 -4.57
C LYS A 543 1.14 -12.63 -6.09
N MET A 544 0.08 -12.31 -6.81
CA MET A 544 0.12 -12.24 -8.27
C MET A 544 1.01 -11.10 -8.77
N THR A 545 0.94 -9.91 -8.16
CA THR A 545 1.80 -8.76 -8.51
C THR A 545 3.27 -9.08 -8.27
N VAL A 546 3.62 -9.72 -7.15
CA VAL A 546 5.01 -10.16 -6.86
C VAL A 546 5.52 -11.13 -7.93
N MET A 547 4.70 -12.06 -8.42
CA MET A 547 5.10 -13.00 -9.47
C MET A 547 5.29 -12.32 -10.83
N LEU A 548 4.55 -11.25 -11.11
CA LEU A 548 4.59 -10.54 -12.40
C LEU A 548 5.63 -9.43 -12.47
N THR A 549 5.95 -8.80 -11.35
CA THR A 549 6.91 -7.68 -11.28
C THR A 549 8.28 -7.98 -11.92
N PRO A 550 8.89 -9.18 -11.81
CA PRO A 550 10.18 -9.47 -12.43
C PRO A 550 10.20 -9.45 -13.97
N PHE A 551 9.04 -9.51 -14.63
CA PHE A 551 8.95 -9.36 -16.10
C PHE A 551 9.19 -7.91 -16.55
N MET A 552 9.04 -6.95 -15.64
CA MET A 552 9.34 -5.54 -15.92
C MET A 552 10.87 -5.39 -16.01
N SER A 553 11.30 -4.65 -17.04
CA SER A 553 12.74 -4.45 -17.30
C SER A 553 13.31 -3.41 -16.34
N CYS A 554 14.02 -3.83 -15.31
CA CYS A 554 14.66 -2.90 -14.37
C CYS A 554 15.90 -2.22 -14.98
N SER A 555 16.33 -1.10 -14.39
CA SER A 555 17.47 -0.29 -14.85
C SER A 555 18.80 -1.06 -14.94
N ALA A 556 19.03 -2.04 -14.07
CA ALA A 556 20.24 -2.87 -14.08
C ALA A 556 20.38 -3.76 -15.34
N LYS A 557 19.31 -3.97 -16.11
CA LYS A 557 19.34 -4.68 -17.39
C LYS A 557 19.79 -3.76 -18.56
N LEU A 558 19.62 -2.45 -18.44
CA LEU A 558 19.92 -1.47 -19.50
C LEU A 558 21.37 -1.53 -20.02
N PRO A 559 22.41 -1.64 -19.17
CA PRO A 559 23.77 -1.76 -19.65
C PRO A 559 23.98 -2.99 -20.55
N VAL A 560 23.38 -4.14 -20.20
CA VAL A 560 23.45 -5.38 -21.01
C VAL A 560 22.79 -5.16 -22.37
N TYR A 561 21.62 -4.49 -22.40
CA TYR A 561 20.95 -4.15 -23.66
C TYR A 561 21.79 -3.18 -24.50
N GLY A 562 22.35 -2.13 -23.86
CA GLY A 562 23.18 -1.15 -24.55
C GLY A 562 24.41 -1.77 -25.20
N LEU A 563 25.12 -2.63 -24.47
CA LEU A 563 26.31 -3.33 -25.00
C LEU A 563 25.97 -4.21 -26.20
N LEU A 564 25.05 -5.15 -26.03
CA LEU A 564 24.75 -6.13 -27.10
C LEU A 564 23.96 -5.51 -28.25
N CYS A 565 22.98 -4.63 -27.99
CA CYS A 565 22.27 -3.94 -29.06
C CYS A 565 23.22 -2.99 -29.83
N GLY A 566 24.11 -2.28 -29.13
CA GLY A 566 25.12 -1.42 -29.76
C GLY A 566 26.13 -2.20 -30.60
N ALA A 567 26.54 -3.39 -30.16
CA ALA A 567 27.49 -4.25 -30.89
C ALA A 567 26.89 -4.89 -32.13
N PHE A 568 25.66 -5.42 -32.04
CA PHE A 568 25.04 -6.22 -33.10
C PHE A 568 24.00 -5.47 -33.93
N PHE A 569 23.40 -4.41 -33.42
CA PHE A 569 22.35 -3.61 -34.06
C PHE A 569 22.66 -2.11 -34.06
N PRO A 570 23.83 -1.64 -34.55
CA PRO A 570 24.23 -0.25 -34.41
C PRO A 570 23.27 0.74 -35.08
N GLN A 571 22.60 0.32 -36.17
CA GLN A 571 21.60 1.15 -36.89
C GLN A 571 20.18 1.03 -36.31
N ALA A 572 19.92 0.03 -35.45
CA ALA A 572 18.62 -0.27 -34.88
C ALA A 572 18.66 -0.48 -33.36
N THR A 573 19.65 0.14 -32.66
CA THR A 573 19.83 -0.03 -31.22
C THR A 573 18.57 0.36 -30.43
N VAL A 574 17.99 1.52 -30.70
CA VAL A 574 16.79 1.99 -30.00
C VAL A 574 15.57 1.09 -30.28
N PRO A 575 15.22 0.77 -31.54
CA PRO A 575 14.12 -0.18 -31.81
C PRO A 575 14.33 -1.55 -31.17
N ALA A 576 15.55 -2.08 -31.15
CA ALA A 576 15.85 -3.37 -30.52
C ALA A 576 15.66 -3.30 -29.00
N MET A 577 16.09 -2.23 -28.33
CA MET A 577 15.85 -2.05 -26.89
C MET A 577 14.37 -1.88 -26.58
N VAL A 578 13.64 -1.09 -27.36
CA VAL A 578 12.18 -0.90 -27.17
C VAL A 578 11.43 -2.22 -27.34
N SER A 579 11.83 -3.05 -28.33
CA SER A 579 11.21 -4.36 -28.53
C SER A 579 11.36 -5.29 -27.31
N LEU A 580 12.50 -5.23 -26.60
CA LEU A 580 12.70 -6.00 -25.36
C LEU A 580 11.72 -5.54 -24.26
N TYR A 581 11.50 -4.24 -24.08
CA TYR A 581 10.50 -3.75 -23.13
C TYR A 581 9.08 -4.23 -23.49
N LEU A 582 8.72 -4.18 -24.77
CA LEU A 582 7.41 -4.64 -25.24
C LEU A 582 7.24 -6.16 -25.06
N ILE A 583 8.29 -6.95 -25.30
CA ILE A 583 8.28 -8.41 -25.03
C ILE A 583 8.08 -8.66 -23.53
N GLY A 584 8.79 -7.95 -22.65
CA GLY A 584 8.62 -8.10 -21.20
C GLY A 584 7.19 -7.85 -20.76
N ILE A 585 6.58 -6.75 -21.23
CA ILE A 585 5.19 -6.41 -20.95
C ILE A 585 4.23 -7.48 -21.52
N ALA A 586 4.41 -7.89 -22.76
CA ALA A 586 3.54 -8.88 -23.40
C ALA A 586 3.61 -10.24 -22.68
N VAL A 587 4.82 -10.71 -22.34
CA VAL A 587 5.00 -11.94 -21.56
C VAL A 587 4.41 -11.82 -20.18
N GLY A 588 4.56 -10.67 -19.51
CA GLY A 588 3.92 -10.36 -18.23
C GLY A 588 2.40 -10.44 -18.31
N CYS A 589 1.79 -9.86 -19.35
CA CYS A 589 0.33 -9.94 -19.59
C CYS A 589 -0.13 -11.39 -19.84
N ILE A 590 0.61 -12.16 -20.64
CA ILE A 590 0.28 -13.58 -20.89
C ILE A 590 0.42 -14.39 -19.61
N ALA A 591 1.50 -14.19 -18.85
CA ALA A 591 1.72 -14.84 -17.57
C ALA A 591 0.60 -14.51 -16.58
N ALA A 592 0.15 -13.24 -16.52
CA ALA A 592 -0.98 -12.83 -15.70
C ALA A 592 -2.26 -13.59 -16.05
N LEU A 593 -2.61 -13.70 -17.33
CA LEU A 593 -3.79 -14.45 -17.79
C LEU A 593 -3.70 -15.94 -17.44
N VAL A 594 -2.52 -16.53 -17.58
CA VAL A 594 -2.30 -17.95 -17.24
C VAL A 594 -2.42 -18.15 -15.74
N LEU A 595 -1.76 -17.32 -14.92
CA LEU A 595 -1.78 -17.41 -13.47
C LEU A 595 -3.18 -17.20 -12.89
N ASN A 596 -3.93 -16.22 -13.41
CA ASN A 596 -5.31 -15.96 -12.99
C ASN A 596 -6.25 -17.16 -13.26
N ARG A 597 -6.03 -17.88 -14.39
CA ARG A 597 -6.86 -19.03 -14.73
C ARG A 597 -6.43 -20.32 -14.02
N THR A 598 -5.21 -20.42 -13.52
CA THR A 598 -4.62 -21.64 -12.98
C THR A 598 -4.38 -21.57 -11.47
N ALA A 599 -3.40 -20.83 -11.05
CA ALA A 599 -2.89 -20.80 -9.67
C ALA A 599 -3.65 -19.82 -8.76
N PHE A 600 -4.15 -18.72 -9.32
CA PHE A 600 -4.82 -17.64 -8.59
C PHE A 600 -6.23 -17.46 -9.13
N LYS A 601 -7.11 -18.44 -8.85
CA LYS A 601 -8.53 -18.35 -9.21
C LYS A 601 -9.25 -17.49 -8.16
N GLY A 602 -9.96 -16.46 -8.59
CA GLY A 602 -10.77 -15.59 -7.74
C GLY A 602 -11.09 -14.27 -8.46
N ASP A 603 -12.12 -13.60 -8.00
CA ASP A 603 -12.44 -12.27 -8.47
C ASP A 603 -11.55 -11.24 -7.78
N PRO A 604 -11.10 -10.20 -8.51
CA PRO A 604 -10.35 -9.12 -7.89
C PRO A 604 -11.21 -8.40 -6.85
N VAL A 605 -10.60 -8.06 -5.72
CA VAL A 605 -11.29 -7.30 -4.65
C VAL A 605 -11.97 -6.07 -5.24
N PRO A 606 -13.21 -5.74 -4.83
CA PRO A 606 -13.91 -4.54 -5.25
C PRO A 606 -13.05 -3.30 -5.09
N PHE A 607 -13.08 -2.43 -6.10
CA PHE A 607 -12.31 -1.20 -6.11
C PHE A 607 -13.21 -0.06 -5.60
N ILE A 608 -13.30 0.05 -4.29
CA ILE A 608 -13.98 1.18 -3.64
C ILE A 608 -12.87 2.02 -2.99
N MET A 609 -12.71 3.26 -3.44
CA MET A 609 -11.61 4.11 -3.01
C MET A 609 -12.03 5.59 -3.03
N GLU A 610 -11.62 6.31 -2.00
CA GLU A 610 -11.69 7.76 -1.98
C GLU A 610 -10.50 8.36 -2.74
N LEU A 611 -10.75 9.39 -3.55
CA LEU A 611 -9.69 10.16 -4.20
C LEU A 611 -9.30 11.34 -3.30
N PRO A 612 -8.13 11.29 -2.62
CA PRO A 612 -7.71 12.36 -1.73
C PRO A 612 -7.46 13.66 -2.50
N ASN A 613 -7.71 14.82 -1.92
CA ASN A 613 -7.34 16.10 -2.52
C ASN A 613 -5.82 16.17 -2.76
N TYR A 614 -5.41 16.87 -3.85
CA TYR A 614 -3.99 17.09 -4.09
C TYR A 614 -3.41 18.00 -3.02
N ARG A 615 -2.37 17.50 -2.35
CA ARG A 615 -1.62 18.23 -1.33
C ARG A 615 -0.15 18.33 -1.72
N LEU A 616 0.48 19.44 -1.37
CA LEU A 616 1.92 19.54 -1.48
C LEU A 616 2.55 18.75 -0.32
N PRO A 617 3.38 17.74 -0.61
CA PRO A 617 4.00 16.94 0.44
C PRO A 617 4.98 17.80 1.27
N SER A 618 5.04 17.53 2.57
CA SER A 618 6.03 18.14 3.45
C SER A 618 7.43 17.65 3.10
N VAL A 619 8.34 18.55 2.82
CA VAL A 619 9.73 18.19 2.46
C VAL A 619 10.38 17.32 3.54
N LYS A 620 10.17 17.66 4.82
CA LYS A 620 10.71 16.90 5.96
C LYS A 620 10.18 15.46 5.98
N THR A 621 8.86 15.28 5.84
CA THR A 621 8.21 13.96 5.85
C THR A 621 8.65 13.13 4.66
N THR A 622 8.67 13.72 3.45
CA THR A 622 9.09 13.04 2.22
C THR A 622 10.53 12.56 2.28
N VAL A 623 11.46 13.40 2.76
CA VAL A 623 12.87 13.01 2.91
C VAL A 623 13.02 11.90 3.95
N MET A 624 12.30 11.99 5.07
CA MET A 624 12.34 10.96 6.12
C MET A 624 11.81 9.62 5.60
N LEU A 625 10.65 9.61 4.91
CA LEU A 625 10.09 8.39 4.31
C LEU A 625 11.02 7.79 3.24
N ALA A 626 11.62 8.63 2.39
CA ALA A 626 12.58 8.17 1.39
C ALA A 626 13.81 7.54 2.06
N TRP A 627 14.29 8.11 3.16
CA TRP A 627 15.39 7.57 3.94
C TRP A 627 15.06 6.26 4.63
N ASP A 628 13.88 6.14 5.24
CA ASP A 628 13.43 4.90 5.89
C ASP A 628 13.32 3.76 4.87
N LYS A 629 12.71 4.02 3.70
CA LYS A 629 12.66 3.05 2.59
C LYS A 629 14.07 2.67 2.09
N ALA A 630 15.00 3.63 2.02
CA ALA A 630 16.38 3.37 1.62
C ALA A 630 17.15 2.56 2.68
N LYS A 631 16.96 2.86 3.96
CA LYS A 631 17.53 2.11 5.08
C LYS A 631 17.06 0.66 5.09
N ASP A 632 15.77 0.43 4.88
CA ASP A 632 15.18 -0.91 4.77
C ASP A 632 15.79 -1.69 3.59
N PHE A 633 15.98 -1.03 2.44
CA PHE A 633 16.66 -1.62 1.29
C PHE A 633 18.09 -2.02 1.64
N ILE A 634 18.89 -1.12 2.25
CA ILE A 634 20.26 -1.40 2.64
C ILE A 634 20.31 -2.61 3.57
N THR A 635 19.49 -2.61 4.63
CA THR A 635 19.51 -3.67 5.64
C THR A 635 19.18 -5.04 5.05
N LYS A 636 18.22 -5.11 4.12
CA LYS A 636 17.77 -6.37 3.50
C LYS A 636 18.65 -6.82 2.35
N ALA A 637 19.08 -5.89 1.47
CA ALA A 637 19.83 -6.22 0.28
C ALA A 637 21.32 -6.42 0.55
N PHE A 638 21.90 -5.61 1.44
CA PHE A 638 23.34 -5.63 1.73
C PHE A 638 23.83 -7.02 2.17
N THR A 639 23.19 -7.62 3.17
CA THR A 639 23.62 -8.92 3.71
C THR A 639 23.58 -10.02 2.65
N ILE A 640 22.53 -10.03 1.82
CA ILE A 640 22.32 -11.07 0.79
C ILE A 640 23.31 -10.88 -0.35
N ILE A 641 23.49 -9.66 -0.83
CA ILE A 641 24.42 -9.36 -1.93
C ILE A 641 25.86 -9.61 -1.48
N PHE A 642 26.23 -9.15 -0.27
CA PHE A 642 27.56 -9.38 0.30
C PHE A 642 27.89 -10.88 0.36
N ALA A 643 26.99 -11.69 0.97
CA ALA A 643 27.20 -13.13 1.03
C ALA A 643 27.33 -13.77 -0.36
N ALA A 644 26.48 -13.36 -1.31
CA ALA A 644 26.50 -13.86 -2.68
C ALA A 644 27.81 -13.48 -3.41
N THR A 645 28.32 -12.28 -3.21
CA THR A 645 29.56 -11.81 -3.84
C THR A 645 30.78 -12.60 -3.32
N VAL A 646 30.84 -12.85 -2.01
CA VAL A 646 31.90 -13.69 -1.43
C VAL A 646 31.86 -15.11 -1.98
N VAL A 647 30.67 -15.69 -2.14
CA VAL A 647 30.50 -17.02 -2.75
C VAL A 647 30.97 -17.04 -4.20
N ILE A 648 30.62 -16.03 -5.01
CA ILE A 648 31.07 -15.95 -6.40
C ILE A 648 32.58 -15.72 -6.49
N TRP A 649 33.14 -14.83 -5.65
CA TRP A 649 34.59 -14.67 -5.58
C TRP A 649 35.27 -16.02 -5.33
N PHE A 650 34.76 -16.81 -4.37
CA PHE A 650 35.29 -18.13 -4.08
C PHE A 650 35.20 -19.06 -5.31
N LEU A 651 34.04 -19.11 -5.99
CA LEU A 651 33.83 -19.93 -7.18
C LEU A 651 34.69 -19.47 -8.39
N GLN A 652 35.05 -18.21 -8.48
CA GLN A 652 35.92 -17.67 -9.53
C GLN A 652 37.40 -17.93 -9.26
N THR A 653 37.80 -17.90 -7.98
CA THR A 653 39.20 -17.93 -7.58
C THR A 653 39.77 -19.35 -7.49
N PHE A 654 38.92 -20.35 -7.23
CA PHE A 654 39.37 -21.71 -6.96
C PHE A 654 38.91 -22.74 -8.02
N ASP A 655 39.75 -23.74 -8.24
CA ASP A 655 39.41 -24.95 -9.03
C ASP A 655 38.74 -26.02 -8.13
N ILE A 656 38.38 -27.20 -8.72
CA ILE A 656 37.77 -28.33 -8.00
C ILE A 656 38.69 -28.94 -6.90
N ARG A 657 39.97 -28.62 -6.93
CA ARG A 657 40.98 -29.08 -5.97
C ARG A 657 41.38 -27.99 -4.96
N PHE A 658 40.65 -26.88 -4.98
CA PHE A 658 40.91 -25.70 -4.13
C PHE A 658 42.29 -25.02 -4.40
N ASN A 659 42.86 -25.16 -5.60
CA ASN A 659 43.99 -24.38 -6.03
C ASN A 659 43.52 -23.05 -6.61
N VAL A 660 44.33 -21.99 -6.41
CA VAL A 660 44.08 -20.69 -7.04
C VAL A 660 44.28 -20.82 -8.53
N VAL A 661 43.33 -20.36 -9.31
CA VAL A 661 43.27 -20.54 -10.77
C VAL A 661 43.92 -19.33 -11.43
N ALA A 662 44.88 -19.59 -12.33
CA ALA A 662 45.45 -18.56 -13.16
C ALA A 662 44.61 -18.29 -14.42
N ASP A 663 43.90 -19.32 -14.93
CA ASP A 663 42.98 -19.21 -16.06
C ASP A 663 41.54 -19.49 -15.59
N GLN A 664 40.69 -18.49 -15.76
CA GLN A 664 39.30 -18.57 -15.30
C GLN A 664 38.47 -19.71 -15.93
N SER A 665 38.91 -20.26 -17.05
CA SER A 665 38.29 -21.46 -17.67
C SER A 665 38.32 -22.70 -16.77
N GLN A 666 39.25 -22.77 -15.81
CA GLN A 666 39.43 -23.87 -14.87
C GLN A 666 38.74 -23.63 -13.53
N SER A 667 38.08 -22.48 -13.36
CA SER A 667 37.40 -22.14 -12.11
C SER A 667 36.15 -22.99 -11.85
N LEU A 668 35.78 -23.15 -10.58
CA LEU A 668 34.53 -23.81 -10.20
C LEU A 668 33.32 -23.16 -10.88
N LEU A 669 33.34 -21.85 -11.06
CA LEU A 669 32.28 -21.11 -11.73
C LEU A 669 32.18 -21.47 -13.21
N ALA A 670 33.30 -21.62 -13.93
CA ALA A 670 33.33 -22.11 -15.31
C ALA A 670 32.83 -23.57 -15.42
N GLY A 671 33.16 -24.40 -14.42
CA GLY A 671 32.60 -25.73 -14.29
C GLY A 671 31.08 -25.75 -14.17
N LEU A 672 30.50 -24.89 -13.33
CA LEU A 672 29.06 -24.72 -13.25
C LEU A 672 28.44 -24.20 -14.55
N GLY A 673 29.09 -23.25 -15.21
CA GLY A 673 28.70 -22.77 -16.54
C GLY A 673 28.65 -23.88 -17.58
N SER A 674 29.65 -24.75 -17.58
CA SER A 674 29.73 -25.91 -18.49
C SER A 674 28.61 -26.94 -18.26
N ILE A 675 28.16 -27.14 -17.01
CA ILE A 675 27.01 -28.01 -16.68
C ILE A 675 25.70 -27.42 -17.19
N ILE A 676 25.55 -26.07 -17.14
CA ILE A 676 24.34 -25.37 -17.57
C ILE A 676 24.28 -25.19 -19.10
N ALA A 677 25.44 -25.06 -19.76
CA ALA A 677 25.55 -24.82 -21.20
C ALA A 677 24.71 -25.76 -22.10
N PRO A 678 24.65 -27.09 -21.86
CA PRO A 678 23.80 -27.98 -22.65
C PRO A 678 22.30 -27.66 -22.56
N VAL A 679 21.81 -27.13 -21.41
CA VAL A 679 20.42 -26.74 -21.23
C VAL A 679 20.08 -25.49 -22.05
N LEU A 680 21.07 -24.62 -22.29
CA LEU A 680 20.94 -23.40 -23.08
C LEU A 680 21.29 -23.57 -24.57
N ALA A 681 21.86 -24.71 -24.95
CA ALA A 681 22.21 -25.02 -26.34
C ALA A 681 21.01 -24.95 -27.31
N PRO A 682 19.78 -25.44 -26.95
CA PRO A 682 18.60 -25.33 -27.80
C PRO A 682 18.16 -23.85 -28.04
N LEU A 683 18.68 -22.92 -27.28
CA LEU A 683 18.38 -21.47 -27.40
C LEU A 683 19.40 -20.74 -28.31
N GLY A 684 20.40 -21.45 -28.84
CA GLY A 684 21.41 -20.91 -29.74
C GLY A 684 22.64 -20.29 -29.04
N PHE A 685 22.74 -20.35 -27.70
CA PHE A 685 23.89 -19.84 -26.92
C PHE A 685 24.38 -20.82 -25.84
N GLY A 686 24.62 -22.06 -26.23
CA GLY A 686 25.14 -23.13 -25.38
C GLY A 686 26.65 -23.01 -25.07
N ASP A 687 27.24 -21.84 -25.06
CA ASP A 687 28.62 -21.59 -24.68
C ASP A 687 28.74 -21.49 -23.14
N TRP A 688 29.76 -22.13 -22.56
CA TRP A 688 29.99 -22.10 -21.13
C TRP A 688 30.23 -20.65 -20.60
N ARG A 689 30.81 -19.77 -21.42
CA ARG A 689 31.06 -18.33 -21.07
C ARG A 689 29.74 -17.57 -20.92
N ALA A 690 28.79 -17.79 -21.84
CA ALA A 690 27.46 -17.23 -21.77
C ALA A 690 26.71 -17.74 -20.52
N SER A 691 26.81 -19.05 -20.26
CA SER A 691 26.20 -19.67 -19.08
C SER A 691 26.79 -19.14 -17.78
N THR A 692 28.12 -18.99 -17.70
CA THR A 692 28.83 -18.38 -16.57
C THR A 692 28.40 -16.95 -16.33
N ALA A 693 28.26 -16.14 -17.37
CA ALA A 693 27.78 -14.76 -17.29
C ALA A 693 26.32 -14.69 -16.80
N LEU A 694 25.46 -15.62 -17.17
CA LEU A 694 24.08 -15.69 -16.65
C LEU A 694 24.04 -16.08 -15.16
N VAL A 695 24.94 -16.95 -14.69
CA VAL A 695 25.06 -17.34 -13.28
C VAL A 695 25.49 -16.13 -12.43
N THR A 696 26.50 -15.38 -12.85
CA THR A 696 26.91 -14.15 -12.14
C THR A 696 25.82 -13.08 -12.20
N GLY A 697 25.11 -12.97 -13.32
CA GLY A 697 23.95 -12.08 -13.49
C GLY A 697 22.73 -12.40 -12.61
N LEU A 698 22.70 -13.52 -11.90
CA LEU A 698 21.72 -13.77 -10.84
C LEU A 698 22.01 -12.94 -9.58
N ILE A 699 23.28 -12.58 -9.32
CA ILE A 699 23.61 -11.71 -8.18
C ILE A 699 23.21 -10.29 -8.51
N ALA A 700 23.76 -9.78 -9.60
CA ALA A 700 23.50 -8.45 -10.12
C ALA A 700 23.52 -8.49 -11.64
N LYS A 701 22.51 -7.92 -12.30
CA LYS A 701 22.34 -8.06 -13.76
C LYS A 701 23.48 -7.49 -14.57
N GLU A 702 24.08 -6.43 -14.10
CA GLU A 702 25.27 -5.78 -14.70
C GLU A 702 26.51 -6.69 -14.68
N SER A 703 26.58 -7.66 -13.75
CA SER A 703 27.70 -8.61 -13.68
C SER A 703 27.82 -9.50 -14.93
N VAL A 704 26.74 -9.61 -15.72
CA VAL A 704 26.77 -10.28 -17.03
C VAL A 704 27.86 -9.64 -17.92
N ILE A 705 27.88 -8.30 -17.98
CA ILE A 705 28.88 -7.56 -18.79
C ILE A 705 30.27 -7.78 -18.26
N SER A 706 30.46 -7.53 -16.96
CA SER A 706 31.78 -7.68 -16.32
C SER A 706 32.37 -9.07 -16.54
N THR A 707 31.54 -10.10 -16.36
CA THR A 707 31.95 -11.49 -16.60
C THR A 707 32.30 -11.75 -18.08
N LEU A 708 31.49 -11.27 -19.02
CA LEU A 708 31.78 -11.40 -20.44
C LEU A 708 33.09 -10.65 -20.80
N THR A 709 33.31 -9.46 -20.26
CA THR A 709 34.53 -8.68 -20.47
C THR A 709 35.77 -9.43 -19.99
N VAL A 710 35.70 -10.01 -18.80
CA VAL A 710 36.81 -10.76 -18.21
C VAL A 710 37.08 -12.05 -18.99
N LEU A 711 36.05 -12.80 -19.35
CA LEU A 711 36.17 -14.08 -20.05
C LEU A 711 36.61 -13.93 -21.53
N LEU A 712 36.32 -12.80 -22.15
CA LEU A 712 36.64 -12.53 -23.55
C LEU A 712 37.89 -11.63 -23.71
N GLY A 713 38.37 -11.02 -22.62
CA GLY A 713 39.49 -10.05 -22.64
C GLY A 713 39.12 -8.68 -23.20
N ALA A 714 37.99 -8.54 -23.89
CA ALA A 714 37.45 -7.30 -24.43
C ALA A 714 35.97 -7.49 -24.80
N THR A 715 35.21 -6.41 -24.86
CA THR A 715 33.78 -6.40 -25.29
C THR A 715 33.57 -5.68 -26.62
N SER A 716 34.59 -5.69 -27.50
CA SER A 716 34.44 -5.13 -28.84
C SER A 716 33.49 -5.99 -29.69
N PRO A 717 32.74 -5.39 -30.66
CA PRO A 717 31.83 -6.13 -31.54
C PRO A 717 32.48 -7.35 -32.21
N ALA A 718 33.76 -7.22 -32.58
CA ALA A 718 34.53 -8.31 -33.21
C ALA A 718 34.76 -9.51 -32.28
N VAL A 719 34.96 -9.26 -31.00
CA VAL A 719 35.15 -10.34 -30.00
C VAL A 719 33.79 -10.96 -29.62
N LEU A 720 32.76 -10.16 -29.46
CA LEU A 720 31.41 -10.65 -29.17
C LEU A 720 30.84 -11.51 -30.31
N SER A 721 31.18 -11.20 -31.57
CA SER A 721 30.77 -11.98 -32.75
C SER A 721 31.41 -13.38 -32.85
N THR A 722 32.44 -13.67 -32.05
CA THR A 722 33.00 -15.03 -31.92
C THR A 722 32.08 -15.97 -31.12
N MET A 723 31.18 -15.39 -30.33
CA MET A 723 30.30 -16.11 -29.41
C MET A 723 28.83 -16.05 -29.82
N PHE A 724 28.38 -14.91 -30.36
CA PHE A 724 27.01 -14.69 -30.77
C PHE A 724 26.91 -14.27 -32.23
N SER A 725 25.92 -14.81 -32.96
CA SER A 725 25.39 -14.17 -34.16
C SER A 725 24.47 -13.00 -33.74
N PRO A 726 24.14 -12.05 -34.62
CA PRO A 726 23.17 -10.98 -34.30
C PRO A 726 21.85 -11.53 -33.76
N PHE A 727 21.35 -12.62 -34.34
CA PHE A 727 20.11 -13.24 -33.91
C PHE A 727 20.25 -13.96 -32.57
N THR A 728 21.29 -14.74 -32.32
CA THR A 728 21.51 -15.40 -31.04
C THR A 728 21.79 -14.42 -29.92
N ALA A 729 22.42 -13.27 -30.20
CA ALA A 729 22.57 -12.15 -29.26
C ALA A 729 21.21 -11.59 -28.85
N TYR A 730 20.27 -11.45 -29.78
CA TYR A 730 18.90 -11.02 -29.46
C TYR A 730 18.15 -12.05 -28.61
N VAL A 731 18.27 -13.35 -28.92
CA VAL A 731 17.68 -14.42 -28.10
C VAL A 731 18.27 -14.43 -26.69
N PHE A 732 19.58 -14.22 -26.56
CA PHE A 732 20.26 -14.08 -25.25
C PHE A 732 19.73 -12.86 -24.48
N LEU A 733 19.46 -11.73 -25.15
CA LEU A 733 18.83 -10.55 -24.54
C LEU A 733 17.42 -10.84 -24.07
N VAL A 734 16.60 -11.56 -24.86
CA VAL A 734 15.26 -11.97 -24.45
C VAL A 734 15.30 -12.90 -23.23
N PHE A 735 16.24 -13.84 -23.20
CA PHE A 735 16.46 -14.69 -22.03
C PHE A 735 16.88 -13.84 -20.81
N THR A 736 17.84 -12.94 -20.98
CA THR A 736 18.34 -12.03 -19.92
C THR A 736 17.26 -11.09 -19.40
N LEU A 737 16.30 -10.70 -20.24
CA LEU A 737 15.12 -9.93 -19.83
C LEU A 737 14.25 -10.73 -18.86
N LEU A 738 13.96 -11.99 -19.18
CA LEU A 738 12.90 -12.78 -18.55
C LEU A 738 13.38 -13.73 -17.43
N TYR A 739 14.70 -14.10 -17.40
CA TYR A 739 15.21 -15.02 -16.38
C TYR A 739 15.21 -14.42 -14.97
N PRO A 740 15.33 -15.20 -13.89
CA PRO A 740 15.10 -14.75 -12.51
C PRO A 740 15.74 -13.41 -12.20
N PRO A 741 15.06 -12.56 -11.39
CA PRO A 741 15.64 -11.30 -10.97
C PRO A 741 16.85 -11.52 -10.07
N CYS A 742 17.56 -10.45 -9.72
CA CYS A 742 18.74 -10.54 -8.86
C CYS A 742 18.42 -11.19 -7.50
N VAL A 743 19.45 -11.75 -6.85
CA VAL A 743 19.33 -12.43 -5.54
C VAL A 743 18.66 -11.52 -4.49
N ALA A 744 18.92 -10.21 -4.52
CA ALA A 744 18.25 -9.24 -3.65
C ALA A 744 16.73 -9.24 -3.85
N SER A 745 16.25 -9.35 -5.10
CA SER A 745 14.82 -9.42 -5.39
C SER A 745 14.20 -10.73 -4.90
N ILE A 746 14.88 -11.86 -5.08
CA ILE A 746 14.43 -13.16 -4.52
C ILE A 746 14.43 -13.10 -2.99
N GLY A 747 15.41 -12.42 -2.38
CA GLY A 747 15.43 -12.14 -0.94
C GLY A 747 14.23 -11.30 -0.48
N ALA A 748 13.85 -10.29 -1.26
CA ALA A 748 12.64 -9.50 -1.00
C ALA A 748 11.38 -10.37 -1.09
N VAL A 749 11.25 -11.24 -2.12
CA VAL A 749 10.13 -12.20 -2.20
C VAL A 749 10.07 -13.11 -0.98
N LYS A 750 11.24 -13.62 -0.54
CA LYS A 750 11.33 -14.46 0.67
C LYS A 750 10.88 -13.71 1.92
N SER A 751 11.26 -12.44 2.06
CA SER A 751 10.86 -11.60 3.19
C SER A 751 9.35 -11.29 3.18
N GLU A 752 8.76 -11.09 1.99
CA GLU A 752 7.36 -10.68 1.86
C GLU A 752 6.36 -11.85 1.83
N LEU A 753 6.70 -12.94 1.16
CA LEU A 753 5.78 -14.07 0.93
C LEU A 753 6.33 -15.42 1.43
N GLY A 754 7.54 -15.44 1.98
CA GLY A 754 8.17 -16.66 2.49
C GLY A 754 8.98 -17.45 1.45
N ALA A 755 9.74 -18.44 1.96
CA ALA A 755 10.69 -19.20 1.13
C ALA A 755 10.04 -20.02 0.00
N ARG A 756 8.83 -20.54 0.23
CA ARG A 756 8.10 -21.33 -0.79
C ARG A 756 7.79 -20.49 -2.03
N TYR A 757 7.33 -19.25 -1.83
CA TYR A 757 7.05 -18.33 -2.94
C TYR A 757 8.34 -17.84 -3.61
N ALA A 758 9.44 -17.64 -2.87
CA ALA A 758 10.72 -17.28 -3.47
C ALA A 758 11.21 -18.36 -4.44
N VAL A 759 11.10 -19.64 -4.07
CA VAL A 759 11.43 -20.77 -4.95
C VAL A 759 10.46 -20.85 -6.14
N ALA A 760 9.16 -20.64 -5.90
CA ALA A 760 8.15 -20.67 -6.96
C ALA A 760 8.39 -19.56 -8.00
N VAL A 761 8.68 -18.32 -7.58
CA VAL A 761 9.02 -17.19 -8.47
C VAL A 761 10.28 -17.52 -9.28
N PHE A 762 11.32 -18.03 -8.63
CA PHE A 762 12.56 -18.42 -9.31
C PHE A 762 12.31 -19.47 -10.39
N ALA A 763 11.66 -20.57 -10.03
CA ALA A 763 11.38 -21.67 -10.98
C ALA A 763 10.46 -21.21 -12.13
N PHE A 764 9.44 -20.42 -11.82
CA PHE A 764 8.52 -19.86 -12.81
C PHE A 764 9.25 -18.95 -13.82
N GLN A 765 10.11 -18.05 -13.34
CA GLN A 765 10.88 -17.15 -14.20
C GLN A 765 11.86 -17.90 -15.10
N VAL A 766 12.60 -18.90 -14.56
CA VAL A 766 13.50 -19.74 -15.38
C VAL A 766 12.72 -20.44 -16.49
N THR A 767 11.58 -21.03 -16.13
CA THR A 767 10.76 -21.80 -17.08
C THR A 767 10.20 -20.90 -18.19
N VAL A 768 9.65 -19.74 -17.82
CA VAL A 768 9.11 -18.79 -18.80
C VAL A 768 10.22 -18.22 -19.69
N ALA A 769 11.37 -17.85 -19.12
CA ALA A 769 12.51 -17.36 -19.89
C ALA A 769 12.99 -18.37 -20.91
N TRP A 770 13.10 -19.64 -20.51
CA TRP A 770 13.53 -20.72 -21.39
C TRP A 770 12.53 -20.97 -22.53
N ILE A 771 11.23 -21.05 -22.21
CA ILE A 771 10.17 -21.28 -23.20
C ILE A 771 10.12 -20.13 -24.21
N VAL A 772 10.12 -18.87 -23.74
CA VAL A 772 10.02 -17.71 -24.62
C VAL A 772 11.26 -17.58 -25.52
N ALA A 773 12.48 -17.76 -24.94
CA ALA A 773 13.70 -17.74 -25.72
C ALA A 773 13.74 -18.86 -26.75
N PHE A 774 13.27 -20.07 -26.40
CA PHE A 774 13.16 -21.21 -27.33
C PHE A 774 12.18 -20.92 -28.47
N VAL A 775 11.03 -20.35 -28.17
CA VAL A 775 10.03 -19.93 -29.18
C VAL A 775 10.63 -18.89 -30.14
N VAL A 776 11.30 -17.86 -29.58
CA VAL A 776 11.95 -16.81 -30.40
C VAL A 776 13.04 -17.40 -31.27
N HIS A 777 13.89 -18.27 -30.70
CA HIS A 777 14.95 -18.94 -31.45
C HIS A 777 14.40 -19.82 -32.58
N SER A 778 13.40 -20.67 -32.27
CA SER A 778 12.77 -21.55 -33.25
C SER A 778 12.07 -20.78 -34.38
N ALA A 779 11.37 -19.69 -34.03
CA ALA A 779 10.74 -18.82 -35.01
C ALA A 779 11.77 -18.17 -35.95
N GLY A 780 12.90 -17.73 -35.40
CA GLY A 780 13.98 -17.15 -36.21
C GLY A 780 14.65 -18.16 -37.14
N MET A 781 14.85 -19.40 -36.67
CA MET A 781 15.33 -20.49 -37.48
C MET A 781 14.41 -20.76 -38.69
N LEU A 782 13.08 -20.79 -38.47
CA LEU A 782 12.08 -20.96 -39.50
C LEU A 782 12.05 -19.80 -40.53
N LEU A 783 12.39 -18.58 -40.08
CA LEU A 783 12.48 -17.38 -40.92
C LEU A 783 13.84 -17.21 -41.60
N GLY A 784 14.81 -18.11 -41.38
CA GLY A 784 16.14 -18.02 -41.95
C GLY A 784 17.01 -16.90 -41.40
N LEU A 785 16.73 -16.45 -40.15
CA LEU A 785 17.48 -15.39 -39.48
C LEU A 785 18.64 -15.90 -38.62
N ALA A 786 18.79 -17.21 -38.42
CA ALA A 786 19.78 -17.84 -37.55
C ALA A 786 21.00 -18.30 -38.32
#